data_a3575af7549d10f7ed98c3cff13f1b22
#
_entry.id   a3575af7549d10f7ed98c3cff13f1b22
#
_cell.length_a   1.000
_cell.length_b   1.000
_cell.length_c   1.000
_cell.angle_alpha   90.00
_cell.angle_beta   90.00
_cell.angle_gamma   90.00
#
_symmetry.space_group_name_H-M   'P 1'
#
loop_
_entity.id
_entity.type
_entity.pdbx_description
1 polymer ?
#
loop_
_entity_poly.entity_id
_entity_poly.type
_entity_poly.pdbx_seq_one_letter_code
_entity_poly.pdbx_strand_id
1 'polypeptide(L)'
;MEKGLSFANALSYIRNLETEFAAKPSKTVIIIGEEGTGKYPLLKLLIKDFKELGQKFYSTRIFADVESGIFYPFNDILNQITQESKIRDLNTIVESMTSILSGTDHPVLIFENVHKMSQQSLDMFLYFSRFTEKLGFTLIGLGESRQNYPNMEKFIEEAKTLNSIILITLKKPEMEDVKALLKEEGYRLEDAFAKDLVRLVNGDLNVLSYTLAYYREEGFINPDGALNDVKVRFFPIPPSVETHFNNLISDLDKSSMDILKTLTMVKDRLSLNDLCLLVNEESKVVLDSLSILESKELIASEQEYFFIQNSFLLPILEKHISSVDKIRVSKLLNETELIKKVSIPSRILINIGYGNVDEAVKIFAENVEEINNSISNPQEVYDAMTRIKPHLSDKSMLVHASFYQGKALYLLSRYDEALEIFKSEDYQAKGIIEPYLLSSSIYNSRGDYKNSDIILNNIISNDKLTKMDQAKVLVAQSTIYIRKNDYKKAEELVDMAIRIATEGNYENTISDAYNIKGIIRINTFNIEDAGNYFKKALEINTTRKNWFSMLKNMNNLSITNGMLGHYDESIRNFKDIIDISYITSDLRGRAYAEFNLVEQLDIIGESSESENYIPTAEKLVSLISDESLSSSFHRFFGLHLIQNCKFEGAKEEFDISRSKAEEIEDKQRIRINKFFSLFMDEVLHGKRLQETDDLIREKFELEEDFIPVIYIFITLRFIYYGEIDLAIKSALDAVETANKIGDNGYKTHSSIFPSLVYFLKGDGDAFKNEFGKIKNLDKQIKYPNYIYGALKVYLSNDLDGLKQLKNTINSAETSKMPSLNKLLLQLFISFIEDKLSSHTEINPDKIAEFRKQIMECYNRAKLR
;
A
#
# COMPACT_ATOMS: atom_id res chain seq x y z
N MET A 1 17.74 -29.36 -21.55
CA MET A 1 16.33 -28.87 -21.69
C MET A 1 16.30 -27.37 -21.52
N GLU A 2 15.79 -26.63 -22.50
CA GLU A 2 15.64 -25.17 -22.40
C GLU A 2 14.30 -24.82 -21.75
N LYS A 3 14.29 -23.86 -20.81
CA LYS A 3 13.10 -23.38 -20.15
C LYS A 3 13.11 -21.84 -20.07
N GLY A 4 12.13 -21.21 -20.72
CA GLY A 4 11.90 -19.77 -20.54
C GLY A 4 11.10 -19.51 -19.26
N LEU A 5 11.73 -19.01 -18.21
CA LEU A 5 11.14 -18.82 -16.89
C LEU A 5 11.21 -17.35 -16.45
N SER A 6 10.21 -16.91 -15.68
CA SER A 6 10.33 -15.66 -14.91
C SER A 6 11.30 -15.86 -13.76
N PHE A 7 11.74 -14.76 -13.12
CA PHE A 7 12.63 -14.80 -11.96
C PHE A 7 12.08 -15.69 -10.82
N ALA A 8 10.82 -15.48 -10.44
CA ALA A 8 10.17 -16.23 -9.37
C ALA A 8 10.08 -17.73 -9.68
N ASN A 9 9.73 -18.07 -10.93
CA ASN A 9 9.63 -19.45 -11.37
C ASN A 9 11.01 -20.11 -11.52
N ALA A 10 12.04 -19.36 -11.92
CA ALA A 10 13.41 -19.85 -11.99
C ALA A 10 13.95 -20.16 -10.61
N LEU A 11 13.75 -19.27 -9.63
CA LEU A 11 14.15 -19.48 -8.23
C LEU A 11 13.49 -20.74 -7.64
N SER A 12 12.17 -20.85 -7.77
CA SER A 12 11.43 -22.02 -7.32
C SER A 12 11.89 -23.32 -8.00
N TYR A 13 12.14 -23.26 -9.31
CA TYR A 13 12.61 -24.42 -10.07
C TYR A 13 14.01 -24.87 -9.62
N ILE A 14 14.93 -23.94 -9.42
CA ILE A 14 16.30 -24.27 -8.95
C ILE A 14 16.27 -24.81 -7.53
N ARG A 15 15.50 -24.21 -6.62
CA ARG A 15 15.32 -24.75 -5.25
C ARG A 15 14.77 -26.16 -5.21
N ASN A 16 13.84 -26.47 -6.09
CA ASN A 16 13.35 -27.85 -6.24
C ASN A 16 14.45 -28.80 -6.74
N LEU A 17 15.34 -28.31 -7.60
CA LEU A 17 16.53 -29.06 -8.02
C LEU A 17 17.53 -29.20 -6.86
N GLU A 18 17.70 -28.17 -5.99
CA GLU A 18 18.60 -28.23 -4.83
C GLU A 18 18.19 -29.30 -3.82
N THR A 19 16.90 -29.53 -3.60
CA THR A 19 16.42 -30.65 -2.79
C THR A 19 16.75 -32.01 -3.40
N GLU A 20 16.77 -32.10 -4.74
CA GLU A 20 17.28 -33.27 -5.47
C GLU A 20 18.81 -33.32 -5.43
N PHE A 21 19.51 -32.17 -5.45
CA PHE A 21 20.98 -32.08 -5.41
C PHE A 21 21.56 -32.44 -4.04
N ALA A 22 20.87 -32.14 -2.94
CA ALA A 22 21.28 -32.60 -1.60
C ALA A 22 21.32 -34.13 -1.50
N ALA A 23 20.54 -34.83 -2.34
CA ALA A 23 20.56 -36.29 -2.43
C ALA A 23 21.60 -36.82 -3.44
N LYS A 24 21.88 -36.10 -4.55
CA LYS A 24 22.90 -36.41 -5.57
C LYS A 24 23.21 -35.17 -6.39
N PRO A 25 24.20 -34.32 -6.00
CA PRO A 25 24.60 -33.17 -6.80
C PRO A 25 25.32 -33.62 -8.06
N SER A 26 24.74 -33.31 -9.20
CA SER A 26 25.35 -33.77 -10.47
C SER A 26 24.71 -33.20 -11.74
N LYS A 27 24.47 -31.87 -11.80
CA LYS A 27 23.94 -31.25 -13.01
C LYS A 27 24.63 -29.94 -13.34
N THR A 28 24.57 -29.55 -14.59
CA THR A 28 24.97 -28.22 -15.02
C THR A 28 23.74 -27.38 -15.25
N VAL A 29 23.70 -26.20 -14.63
CA VAL A 29 22.63 -25.20 -14.84
C VAL A 29 23.26 -23.98 -15.50
N ILE A 30 22.74 -23.58 -16.65
CA ILE A 30 23.14 -22.36 -17.35
C ILE A 30 21.96 -21.40 -17.30
N ILE A 31 22.17 -20.23 -16.71
CA ILE A 31 21.16 -19.18 -16.58
C ILE A 31 21.55 -18.02 -17.50
N ILE A 32 20.75 -17.77 -18.52
CA ILE A 32 20.94 -16.67 -19.45
C ILE A 32 19.76 -15.70 -19.41
N GLY A 33 19.97 -14.47 -19.79
CA GLY A 33 18.92 -13.46 -19.91
C GLY A 33 19.52 -12.11 -20.28
N GLU A 34 18.67 -11.18 -20.66
CA GLU A 34 19.09 -9.79 -20.87
C GLU A 34 19.54 -9.13 -19.57
N GLU A 35 20.12 -7.94 -19.67
CA GLU A 35 20.42 -7.11 -18.51
C GLU A 35 19.14 -6.79 -17.74
N GLY A 36 19.20 -6.69 -16.42
CA GLY A 36 18.03 -6.39 -15.61
C GLY A 36 17.10 -7.55 -15.27
N THR A 37 17.22 -8.71 -15.91
CA THR A 37 16.34 -9.88 -15.68
C THR A 37 16.48 -10.55 -14.31
N GLY A 38 17.40 -10.08 -13.45
CA GLY A 38 17.56 -10.59 -12.08
C GLY A 38 18.56 -11.74 -11.94
N LYS A 39 19.46 -11.96 -12.90
CA LYS A 39 20.50 -13.01 -12.80
C LYS A 39 21.33 -12.92 -11.50
N TYR A 40 21.78 -11.73 -11.14
CA TYR A 40 22.59 -11.52 -9.93
C TYR A 40 21.79 -11.63 -8.62
N PRO A 41 20.61 -11.02 -8.46
CA PRO A 41 19.73 -11.32 -7.33
C PRO A 41 19.45 -12.81 -7.16
N LEU A 42 19.16 -13.51 -8.28
CA LEU A 42 18.95 -14.96 -8.25
C LEU A 42 20.17 -15.70 -7.72
N LEU A 43 21.37 -15.38 -8.23
CA LEU A 43 22.62 -15.97 -7.75
C LEU A 43 22.85 -15.68 -6.25
N LYS A 44 22.61 -14.46 -5.82
CA LYS A 44 22.76 -14.06 -4.39
C LYS A 44 21.89 -14.91 -3.47
N LEU A 45 20.64 -15.14 -3.88
CA LEU A 45 19.70 -16.00 -3.14
C LEU A 45 20.18 -17.45 -3.13
N LEU A 46 20.62 -18.00 -4.26
CA LEU A 46 21.17 -19.36 -4.33
C LEU A 46 22.41 -19.54 -3.46
N ILE A 47 23.33 -18.56 -3.44
CA ILE A 47 24.51 -18.60 -2.57
C ILE A 47 24.10 -18.58 -1.10
N LYS A 48 23.05 -17.82 -0.74
CA LYS A 48 22.48 -17.84 0.62
C LYS A 48 21.94 -19.24 0.97
N ASP A 49 21.16 -19.83 0.08
CA ASP A 49 20.60 -21.17 0.26
C ASP A 49 21.72 -22.24 0.38
N PHE A 50 22.76 -22.17 -0.45
CA PHE A 50 23.93 -23.08 -0.32
C PHE A 50 24.64 -22.95 1.04
N LYS A 51 24.79 -21.73 1.55
CA LYS A 51 25.37 -21.49 2.89
C LYS A 51 24.51 -22.10 4.01
N GLU A 52 23.20 -21.93 3.94
CA GLU A 52 22.26 -22.47 4.91
C GLU A 52 22.24 -24.01 4.90
N LEU A 53 22.42 -24.62 3.74
CA LEU A 53 22.54 -26.08 3.57
C LEU A 53 23.94 -26.62 3.91
N GLY A 54 24.91 -25.78 4.25
CA GLY A 54 26.31 -26.19 4.50
C GLY A 54 27.04 -26.69 3.25
N GLN A 55 26.54 -26.36 2.05
CA GLN A 55 27.09 -26.78 0.77
C GLN A 55 28.34 -25.96 0.44
N LYS A 56 29.46 -26.64 0.09
CA LYS A 56 30.66 -25.95 -0.40
C LYS A 56 30.46 -25.40 -1.79
N PHE A 57 30.81 -24.14 -2.01
CA PHE A 57 30.75 -23.52 -3.33
C PHE A 57 31.98 -22.65 -3.58
N TYR A 58 32.34 -22.50 -4.86
CA TYR A 58 33.42 -21.65 -5.35
C TYR A 58 32.93 -20.85 -6.52
N SER A 59 33.23 -19.54 -6.57
CA SER A 59 32.72 -18.65 -7.63
C SER A 59 33.85 -17.84 -8.27
N THR A 60 33.75 -17.64 -9.58
CA THR A 60 34.64 -16.76 -10.33
C THR A 60 33.83 -15.83 -11.22
N ARG A 61 34.27 -14.57 -11.31
CA ARG A 61 33.67 -13.56 -12.19
C ARG A 61 34.62 -13.25 -13.32
N ILE A 62 34.13 -13.36 -14.55
CA ILE A 62 34.92 -13.13 -15.77
C ILE A 62 34.82 -11.65 -16.18
N PHE A 63 35.95 -11.00 -16.40
CA PHE A 63 36.08 -9.63 -16.86
C PHE A 63 36.66 -9.63 -18.30
N ALA A 64 36.09 -8.80 -19.17
CA ALA A 64 36.49 -8.76 -20.58
C ALA A 64 37.91 -8.19 -20.80
N ASP A 65 38.36 -7.31 -19.92
CA ASP A 65 39.56 -6.49 -20.11
C ASP A 65 40.83 -7.03 -19.40
N VAL A 66 40.71 -8.19 -18.78
CA VAL A 66 41.85 -8.82 -18.14
C VAL A 66 42.45 -9.80 -19.13
N GLU A 67 43.67 -9.54 -19.63
CA GLU A 67 44.56 -10.52 -20.31
C GLU A 67 44.99 -11.65 -19.36
N SER A 68 44.08 -12.18 -18.60
CA SER A 68 44.18 -13.37 -17.81
C SER A 68 44.18 -14.56 -18.79
N GLY A 69 45.08 -15.47 -18.62
CA GLY A 69 45.29 -16.59 -19.57
C GLY A 69 43.99 -17.30 -19.96
N ILE A 70 43.96 -17.90 -21.13
CA ILE A 70 42.78 -18.48 -21.85
C ILE A 70 41.89 -19.31 -20.90
N PHE A 71 42.44 -19.96 -19.86
CA PHE A 71 41.70 -20.79 -18.92
C PHE A 71 41.59 -20.16 -17.52
N TYR A 72 41.71 -18.84 -17.42
CA TYR A 72 41.65 -18.11 -16.14
C TYR A 72 40.50 -18.53 -15.23
N PRO A 73 39.24 -18.67 -15.70
CA PRO A 73 38.11 -18.98 -14.79
C PRO A 73 38.29 -20.31 -14.07
N PHE A 74 38.81 -21.32 -14.74
CA PHE A 74 39.04 -22.64 -14.14
C PHE A 74 40.24 -22.64 -13.20
N ASN A 75 41.30 -21.92 -13.61
CA ASN A 75 42.48 -21.76 -12.76
C ASN A 75 42.19 -20.98 -11.49
N ASP A 76 41.34 -19.97 -11.55
CA ASP A 76 40.88 -19.21 -10.39
C ASP A 76 40.08 -20.09 -9.41
N ILE A 77 39.15 -20.86 -9.86
CA ILE A 77 38.41 -21.83 -9.04
C ILE A 77 39.35 -22.85 -8.41
N LEU A 78 40.33 -23.38 -9.17
CA LEU A 78 41.32 -24.30 -8.63
C LEU A 78 42.19 -23.65 -7.53
N ASN A 79 42.58 -22.41 -7.72
CA ASN A 79 43.36 -21.65 -6.71
C ASN A 79 42.56 -21.46 -5.42
N GLN A 80 41.26 -21.20 -5.52
CA GLN A 80 40.36 -21.12 -4.37
C GLN A 80 40.22 -22.47 -3.63
N ILE A 81 40.11 -23.59 -4.36
CA ILE A 81 40.00 -24.92 -3.78
C ILE A 81 41.33 -25.35 -3.10
N THR A 82 42.46 -25.15 -3.81
CA THR A 82 43.80 -25.60 -3.32
C THR A 82 44.44 -24.63 -2.36
N GLN A 83 43.89 -23.40 -2.22
CA GLN A 83 44.50 -22.27 -1.47
C GLN A 83 45.91 -21.91 -2.00
N GLU A 84 46.14 -22.12 -3.29
CA GLU A 84 47.40 -21.81 -3.97
C GLU A 84 47.19 -20.77 -5.06
N SER A 85 48.14 -19.87 -5.26
CA SER A 85 48.11 -18.91 -6.39
C SER A 85 49.08 -19.36 -7.48
N LYS A 86 48.63 -20.26 -8.35
CA LYS A 86 49.42 -20.80 -9.46
C LYS A 86 48.69 -20.64 -10.80
N ILE A 87 49.44 -20.38 -11.86
CA ILE A 87 48.98 -20.47 -13.23
C ILE A 87 49.30 -21.89 -13.75
N ARG A 88 48.29 -22.59 -14.23
CA ARG A 88 48.37 -23.97 -14.71
C ARG A 88 48.10 -24.04 -16.20
N ASP A 89 48.76 -24.98 -16.87
CA ASP A 89 48.42 -25.33 -18.25
C ASP A 89 47.12 -26.16 -18.31
N LEU A 90 46.58 -26.34 -19.54
CA LEU A 90 45.36 -27.08 -19.81
C LEU A 90 45.34 -28.47 -19.17
N ASN A 91 46.42 -29.26 -19.36
CA ASN A 91 46.45 -30.62 -18.85
C ASN A 91 46.45 -30.65 -17.32
N THR A 92 47.22 -29.81 -16.71
CA THR A 92 47.27 -29.66 -15.24
C THR A 92 45.95 -29.21 -14.67
N ILE A 93 45.20 -28.30 -15.35
CA ILE A 93 43.85 -27.88 -14.96
C ILE A 93 42.89 -29.07 -15.00
N VAL A 94 42.86 -29.82 -16.10
CA VAL A 94 41.95 -30.96 -16.30
C VAL A 94 42.27 -32.06 -15.26
N GLU A 95 43.52 -32.40 -15.07
CA GLU A 95 43.93 -33.41 -14.09
C GLU A 95 43.60 -33.00 -12.65
N SER A 96 43.93 -31.74 -12.28
CA SER A 96 43.64 -31.21 -10.95
C SER A 96 42.13 -31.13 -10.67
N MET A 97 41.34 -30.59 -11.60
CA MET A 97 39.87 -30.52 -11.49
C MET A 97 39.30 -31.96 -11.36
N THR A 98 39.71 -32.89 -12.20
CA THR A 98 39.21 -34.25 -12.15
C THR A 98 39.55 -34.97 -10.84
N SER A 99 40.79 -34.77 -10.34
CA SER A 99 41.20 -35.33 -9.04
C SER A 99 40.46 -34.75 -7.85
N ILE A 100 40.29 -33.44 -7.81
CA ILE A 100 39.64 -32.72 -6.71
C ILE A 100 38.12 -32.99 -6.70
N LEU A 101 37.46 -32.95 -7.87
CA LEU A 101 36.03 -33.13 -8.00
C LEU A 101 35.58 -34.61 -7.78
N SER A 102 36.47 -35.57 -7.89
CA SER A 102 36.15 -36.95 -7.56
C SER A 102 36.15 -37.25 -6.03
N GLY A 103 36.37 -36.24 -5.19
CA GLY A 103 36.22 -36.33 -3.74
C GLY A 103 34.76 -36.35 -3.26
N THR A 104 34.57 -36.50 -1.94
CA THR A 104 33.25 -36.71 -1.31
C THR A 104 32.47 -35.40 -1.03
N ASP A 105 33.06 -34.24 -1.29
CA ASP A 105 32.50 -32.95 -0.82
C ASP A 105 31.45 -32.31 -1.77
N HIS A 106 31.22 -32.85 -2.92
CA HIS A 106 30.20 -32.42 -3.92
C HIS A 106 30.09 -30.90 -4.12
N PRO A 107 31.17 -30.20 -4.51
CA PRO A 107 31.17 -28.74 -4.56
C PRO A 107 30.27 -28.17 -5.68
N VAL A 108 29.79 -26.97 -5.48
CA VAL A 108 29.14 -26.14 -6.51
C VAL A 108 30.16 -25.17 -7.08
N LEU A 109 30.34 -25.19 -8.41
CA LEU A 109 31.24 -24.30 -9.13
C LEU A 109 30.41 -23.26 -9.90
N ILE A 110 30.62 -21.99 -9.64
CA ILE A 110 29.84 -20.87 -10.16
C ILE A 110 30.72 -20.02 -11.07
N PHE A 111 30.26 -19.82 -12.30
CA PHE A 111 30.93 -18.99 -13.31
C PHE A 111 30.01 -17.82 -13.68
N GLU A 112 30.38 -16.60 -13.26
CA GLU A 112 29.67 -15.38 -13.57
C GLU A 112 30.21 -14.78 -14.86
N ASN A 113 29.31 -14.23 -15.69
CA ASN A 113 29.62 -13.62 -16.99
C ASN A 113 30.24 -14.59 -18.00
N VAL A 114 29.69 -15.80 -18.11
CA VAL A 114 30.18 -16.81 -19.09
C VAL A 114 30.22 -16.28 -20.53
N HIS A 115 29.40 -15.30 -20.90
CA HIS A 115 29.41 -14.63 -22.18
C HIS A 115 30.73 -13.89 -22.49
N LYS A 116 31.57 -13.61 -21.50
CA LYS A 116 32.88 -12.99 -21.63
C LYS A 116 34.02 -14.00 -21.68
N MET A 117 33.72 -15.28 -21.62
CA MET A 117 34.72 -16.35 -21.74
C MET A 117 35.29 -16.44 -23.15
N SER A 118 36.56 -16.83 -23.24
CA SER A 118 37.15 -17.28 -24.51
C SER A 118 36.46 -18.54 -25.00
N GLN A 119 36.51 -18.81 -26.32
CA GLN A 119 35.93 -20.03 -26.88
C GLN A 119 36.50 -21.28 -26.19
N GLN A 120 37.79 -21.31 -25.91
CA GLN A 120 38.44 -22.46 -25.27
C GLN A 120 37.92 -22.66 -23.84
N SER A 121 37.66 -21.59 -23.10
CA SER A 121 37.06 -21.68 -21.75
C SER A 121 35.59 -22.15 -21.79
N LEU A 122 34.82 -21.72 -22.80
CA LEU A 122 33.47 -22.24 -23.06
C LEU A 122 33.47 -23.72 -23.45
N ASP A 123 34.39 -24.14 -24.28
CA ASP A 123 34.57 -25.57 -24.67
C ASP A 123 34.93 -26.42 -23.44
N MET A 124 35.79 -25.90 -22.55
CA MET A 124 36.13 -26.55 -21.28
C MET A 124 34.94 -26.62 -20.34
N PHE A 125 34.12 -25.60 -20.27
CA PHE A 125 32.89 -25.60 -19.47
C PHE A 125 31.93 -26.69 -19.94
N LEU A 126 31.74 -26.83 -21.28
CA LEU A 126 30.93 -27.91 -21.89
C LEU A 126 31.57 -29.27 -21.64
N TYR A 127 32.91 -29.37 -21.69
CA TYR A 127 33.61 -30.61 -21.36
C TYR A 127 33.29 -31.07 -19.93
N PHE A 128 33.50 -30.24 -18.93
CA PHE A 128 33.19 -30.58 -17.54
C PHE A 128 31.71 -30.84 -17.27
N SER A 129 30.81 -30.18 -18.00
CA SER A 129 29.36 -30.39 -17.88
C SER A 129 28.93 -31.83 -18.19
N ARG A 130 29.72 -32.55 -18.99
CA ARG A 130 29.47 -33.98 -19.34
C ARG A 130 29.86 -34.94 -18.23
N PHE A 131 30.66 -34.48 -17.28
CA PHE A 131 31.20 -35.31 -16.18
C PHE A 131 30.62 -34.98 -14.79
N THR A 132 29.70 -34.04 -14.71
CA THR A 132 29.08 -33.61 -13.43
C THR A 132 28.54 -34.82 -12.64
N GLU A 133 27.76 -35.69 -13.28
CA GLU A 133 27.24 -36.90 -12.63
C GLU A 133 28.32 -37.91 -12.20
N LYS A 134 29.35 -38.04 -13.03
CA LYS A 134 30.42 -39.01 -12.74
C LYS A 134 31.35 -38.55 -11.63
N LEU A 135 31.62 -37.24 -11.57
CA LEU A 135 32.55 -36.64 -10.60
C LEU A 135 31.86 -36.08 -9.36
N GLY A 136 30.54 -36.00 -9.38
CA GLY A 136 29.76 -35.61 -8.23
C GLY A 136 29.83 -34.10 -7.88
N PHE A 137 29.74 -33.19 -8.85
CA PHE A 137 29.74 -31.75 -8.63
C PHE A 137 28.65 -31.06 -9.45
N THR A 138 28.30 -29.83 -9.05
CA THR A 138 27.35 -28.98 -9.78
C THR A 138 28.06 -27.82 -10.46
N LEU A 139 27.71 -27.53 -11.70
CA LEU A 139 28.18 -26.39 -12.47
C LEU A 139 27.05 -25.38 -12.66
N ILE A 140 27.30 -24.11 -12.32
CA ILE A 140 26.35 -23.02 -12.58
C ILE A 140 27.07 -21.96 -13.43
N GLY A 141 26.48 -21.66 -14.60
CA GLY A 141 26.95 -20.59 -15.47
C GLY A 141 25.91 -19.48 -15.61
N LEU A 142 26.32 -18.21 -15.39
CA LEU A 142 25.45 -17.06 -15.63
C LEU A 142 25.97 -16.24 -16.82
N GLY A 143 25.11 -15.93 -17.77
CA GLY A 143 25.47 -15.19 -18.97
C GLY A 143 24.39 -14.29 -19.53
N GLU A 144 24.77 -13.49 -20.52
CA GLU A 144 23.84 -12.66 -21.29
C GLU A 144 23.52 -13.33 -22.63
N SER A 145 22.30 -13.09 -23.12
CA SER A 145 21.80 -13.66 -24.38
C SER A 145 21.94 -12.70 -25.58
N ARG A 146 22.76 -11.65 -25.50
CA ARG A 146 22.86 -10.61 -26.53
C ARG A 146 23.56 -11.08 -27.81
N GLN A 147 23.09 -10.59 -28.95
CA GLN A 147 23.68 -10.80 -30.31
C GLN A 147 25.13 -10.34 -30.45
N ASN A 148 25.69 -9.63 -29.49
CA ASN A 148 27.04 -9.07 -29.50
C ASN A 148 28.14 -10.08 -29.09
N TYR A 149 27.77 -11.31 -28.72
CA TYR A 149 28.72 -12.33 -28.27
C TYR A 149 28.62 -13.61 -29.17
N PRO A 150 29.30 -13.64 -30.33
CA PRO A 150 29.14 -14.76 -31.28
C PRO A 150 29.55 -16.11 -30.70
N ASN A 151 30.46 -16.17 -29.74
CA ASN A 151 30.83 -17.39 -29.03
C ASN A 151 29.70 -17.94 -28.16
N MET A 152 28.82 -17.08 -27.67
CA MET A 152 27.69 -17.50 -26.84
C MET A 152 26.59 -18.18 -27.62
N GLU A 153 26.31 -17.77 -28.86
CA GLU A 153 25.32 -18.43 -29.69
C GLU A 153 25.71 -19.89 -29.93
N LYS A 154 26.95 -20.11 -30.32
CA LYS A 154 27.50 -21.47 -30.54
C LYS A 154 27.47 -22.28 -29.23
N PHE A 155 27.90 -21.69 -28.13
CA PHE A 155 27.89 -22.31 -26.79
C PHE A 155 26.46 -22.73 -26.36
N ILE A 156 25.46 -21.89 -26.58
CA ILE A 156 24.05 -22.16 -26.24
C ILE A 156 23.53 -23.29 -27.14
N GLU A 157 23.82 -23.29 -28.44
CA GLU A 157 23.40 -24.35 -29.34
C GLU A 157 24.00 -25.70 -28.95
N GLU A 158 25.28 -25.73 -28.63
CA GLU A 158 25.95 -26.96 -28.15
C GLU A 158 25.40 -27.42 -26.82
N ALA A 159 25.17 -26.47 -25.87
CA ALA A 159 24.59 -26.77 -24.57
C ALA A 159 23.19 -27.39 -24.68
N LYS A 160 22.34 -26.95 -25.64
CA LYS A 160 21.03 -27.54 -25.91
C LYS A 160 21.09 -29.02 -26.33
N THR A 161 22.18 -29.46 -26.92
CA THR A 161 22.35 -30.87 -27.36
C THR A 161 22.71 -31.80 -26.20
N LEU A 162 23.17 -31.26 -25.05
CA LEU A 162 23.65 -32.06 -23.92
C LEU A 162 22.54 -32.30 -22.89
N ASN A 163 22.21 -33.54 -22.61
CA ASN A 163 21.19 -33.92 -21.62
C ASN A 163 21.59 -33.60 -20.17
N SER A 164 22.90 -33.42 -19.92
CA SER A 164 23.44 -33.04 -18.60
C SER A 164 23.23 -31.56 -18.25
N ILE A 165 22.79 -30.74 -19.20
CA ILE A 165 22.63 -29.30 -19.04
C ILE A 165 21.17 -28.91 -18.96
N ILE A 166 20.84 -28.11 -17.97
CA ILE A 166 19.59 -27.40 -17.83
C ILE A 166 19.84 -25.95 -18.23
N LEU A 167 19.25 -25.49 -19.30
CA LEU A 167 19.33 -24.11 -19.76
C LEU A 167 18.08 -23.35 -19.35
N ILE A 168 18.26 -22.32 -18.57
CA ILE A 168 17.19 -21.42 -18.10
C ILE A 168 17.39 -20.06 -18.79
N THR A 169 16.38 -19.64 -19.55
CA THR A 169 16.34 -18.31 -20.15
C THR A 169 15.38 -17.45 -19.33
N LEU A 170 15.93 -16.45 -18.62
CA LEU A 170 15.13 -15.53 -17.84
C LEU A 170 14.39 -14.56 -18.76
N LYS A 171 13.09 -14.42 -18.50
CA LYS A 171 12.23 -13.46 -19.18
C LYS A 171 12.35 -12.07 -18.52
N LYS A 172 11.86 -11.04 -19.22
CA LYS A 172 11.71 -9.70 -18.64
C LYS A 172 10.89 -9.79 -17.36
N PRO A 173 11.31 -9.09 -16.26
CA PRO A 173 10.62 -9.18 -14.99
C PRO A 173 9.21 -8.57 -15.02
N GLU A 174 8.30 -9.22 -14.32
CA GLU A 174 6.94 -8.74 -14.05
C GLU A 174 6.80 -8.39 -12.55
N MET A 175 5.69 -7.77 -12.15
CA MET A 175 5.46 -7.38 -10.76
C MET A 175 5.55 -8.55 -9.78
N GLU A 176 5.13 -9.75 -10.18
CA GLU A 176 5.24 -10.97 -9.35
C GLU A 176 6.70 -11.35 -9.06
N ASP A 177 7.61 -11.09 -10.00
CA ASP A 177 9.04 -11.35 -9.83
C ASP A 177 9.65 -10.35 -8.82
N VAL A 178 9.18 -9.10 -8.86
CA VAL A 178 9.56 -8.08 -7.88
C VAL A 178 9.08 -8.45 -6.48
N LYS A 179 7.82 -8.84 -6.33
CA LYS A 179 7.27 -9.31 -5.05
C LYS A 179 8.03 -10.52 -4.51
N ALA A 180 8.39 -11.45 -5.39
CA ALA A 180 9.21 -12.59 -5.00
C ALA A 180 10.59 -12.16 -4.48
N LEU A 181 11.25 -11.22 -5.17
CA LEU A 181 12.55 -10.70 -4.73
C LEU A 181 12.44 -9.97 -3.39
N LEU A 182 11.44 -9.09 -3.24
CA LEU A 182 11.21 -8.37 -1.99
C LEU A 182 11.00 -9.33 -0.82
N LYS A 183 10.16 -10.34 -0.99
CA LYS A 183 9.90 -11.36 0.03
C LYS A 183 11.16 -12.15 0.41
N GLU A 184 11.93 -12.57 -0.57
CA GLU A 184 13.15 -13.38 -0.36
C GLU A 184 14.27 -12.58 0.33
N GLU A 185 14.38 -11.30 0.02
CA GLU A 185 15.34 -10.41 0.69
C GLU A 185 14.82 -9.86 2.03
N GLY A 186 13.59 -10.25 2.43
CA GLY A 186 13.01 -9.89 3.73
C GLY A 186 12.46 -8.47 3.80
N TYR A 187 12.02 -7.91 2.65
CA TYR A 187 11.38 -6.60 2.61
C TYR A 187 9.86 -6.74 2.73
N ARG A 188 9.26 -5.85 3.55
CA ARG A 188 7.82 -5.75 3.78
C ARG A 188 7.34 -4.39 3.28
N LEU A 189 7.24 -4.25 1.95
CA LEU A 189 6.88 -3.00 1.30
C LEU A 189 5.46 -3.10 0.76
N GLU A 190 4.77 -1.97 0.78
CA GLU A 190 3.44 -1.84 0.18
C GLU A 190 3.48 -1.99 -1.33
N ASP A 191 2.39 -2.51 -1.91
CA ASP A 191 2.26 -2.69 -3.36
C ASP A 191 2.44 -1.38 -4.14
N ALA A 192 1.95 -0.25 -3.60
CA ALA A 192 2.14 1.06 -4.22
C ALA A 192 3.61 1.45 -4.27
N PHE A 193 4.33 1.31 -3.14
CA PHE A 193 5.75 1.60 -3.09
C PHE A 193 6.58 0.63 -3.93
N ALA A 194 6.20 -0.66 -3.94
CA ALA A 194 6.84 -1.65 -4.79
C ALA A 194 6.68 -1.29 -6.29
N LYS A 195 5.50 -0.83 -6.71
CA LYS A 195 5.27 -0.34 -8.08
C LYS A 195 6.15 0.87 -8.42
N ASP A 196 6.29 1.81 -7.49
CA ASP A 196 7.14 2.98 -7.69
C ASP A 196 8.62 2.62 -7.72
N LEU A 197 9.06 1.66 -6.91
CA LEU A 197 10.41 1.11 -7.01
C LEU A 197 10.67 0.46 -8.37
N VAL A 198 9.71 -0.30 -8.89
CA VAL A 198 9.82 -0.89 -10.24
C VAL A 198 9.98 0.19 -11.30
N ARG A 199 9.18 1.25 -11.21
CA ARG A 199 9.30 2.40 -12.11
C ARG A 199 10.64 3.12 -11.93
N LEU A 200 11.06 3.35 -10.67
CA LEU A 200 12.33 3.99 -10.35
C LEU A 200 13.53 3.27 -10.99
N VAL A 201 13.52 1.96 -11.00
CA VAL A 201 14.62 1.15 -11.56
C VAL A 201 14.37 0.67 -12.99
N ASN A 202 13.30 1.13 -13.61
CA ASN A 202 12.87 0.73 -14.97
C ASN A 202 12.73 -0.80 -15.14
N GLY A 203 12.23 -1.47 -14.12
CA GLY A 203 12.06 -2.92 -14.10
C GLY A 203 13.36 -3.73 -13.97
N ASP A 204 14.52 -3.09 -13.79
CA ASP A 204 15.80 -3.78 -13.59
C ASP A 204 15.92 -4.33 -12.16
N LEU A 205 15.82 -5.67 -12.01
CA LEU A 205 15.91 -6.33 -10.71
C LEU A 205 17.31 -6.23 -10.06
N ASN A 206 18.37 -6.03 -10.85
CA ASN A 206 19.72 -5.84 -10.30
C ASN A 206 19.80 -4.46 -9.61
N VAL A 207 19.34 -3.43 -10.33
CA VAL A 207 19.26 -2.05 -9.80
C VAL A 207 18.31 -1.99 -8.62
N LEU A 208 17.19 -2.73 -8.65
CA LEU A 208 16.26 -2.83 -7.53
C LEU A 208 16.92 -3.38 -6.27
N SER A 209 17.66 -4.49 -6.38
CA SER A 209 18.36 -5.08 -5.23
C SER A 209 19.39 -4.12 -4.62
N TYR A 210 20.15 -3.39 -5.44
CA TYR A 210 21.08 -2.35 -4.96
C TYR A 210 20.35 -1.15 -4.33
N THR A 211 19.22 -0.75 -4.91
CA THR A 211 18.38 0.34 -4.40
C THR A 211 17.84 0.02 -3.01
N LEU A 212 17.33 -1.19 -2.83
CA LEU A 212 16.81 -1.66 -1.54
C LEU A 212 17.92 -1.76 -0.48
N ALA A 213 19.09 -2.25 -0.86
CA ALA A 213 20.24 -2.30 0.03
C ALA A 213 20.65 -0.88 0.49
N TYR A 214 20.73 0.07 -0.44
CA TYR A 214 21.01 1.47 -0.15
C TYR A 214 19.97 2.08 0.81
N TYR A 215 18.68 1.88 0.55
CA TYR A 215 17.63 2.40 1.43
C TYR A 215 17.66 1.78 2.84
N ARG A 216 18.09 0.53 2.96
CA ARG A 216 18.31 -0.12 4.27
C ARG A 216 19.52 0.45 4.98
N GLU A 217 20.64 0.67 4.28
CA GLU A 217 21.87 1.26 4.83
C GLU A 217 21.64 2.70 5.30
N GLU A 218 20.90 3.51 4.53
CA GLU A 218 20.56 4.90 4.87
C GLU A 218 19.39 5.02 5.89
N GLY A 219 18.87 3.90 6.36
CA GLY A 219 17.82 3.87 7.38
C GLY A 219 16.41 4.26 6.90
N PHE A 220 16.14 4.29 5.59
CA PHE A 220 14.79 4.46 5.05
C PHE A 220 13.96 3.19 5.16
N ILE A 221 14.62 2.05 5.22
CA ILE A 221 14.02 0.74 5.47
C ILE A 221 14.59 0.18 6.77
N ASN A 222 13.71 -0.20 7.68
CA ASN A 222 14.08 -0.81 8.96
C ASN A 222 14.77 -2.18 8.78
N PRO A 223 15.51 -2.68 9.77
CA PRO A 223 16.11 -4.03 9.73
C PRO A 223 15.09 -5.16 9.50
N ASP A 224 13.84 -4.97 9.93
CA ASP A 224 12.73 -5.92 9.72
C ASP A 224 12.13 -5.86 8.32
N GLY A 225 12.62 -4.95 7.46
CA GLY A 225 12.19 -4.81 6.08
C GLY A 225 11.04 -3.84 5.84
N ALA A 226 10.49 -3.21 6.88
CA ALA A 226 9.44 -2.19 6.75
C ALA A 226 10.01 -0.80 6.44
N LEU A 227 9.21 0.08 5.87
CA LEU A 227 9.59 1.48 5.66
C LEU A 227 9.78 2.21 6.99
N ASN A 228 10.91 2.91 7.15
CA ASN A 228 11.21 3.69 8.35
C ASN A 228 10.64 5.11 8.29
N ASP A 229 10.54 5.73 7.11
CA ASP A 229 10.04 7.08 6.94
C ASP A 229 8.95 7.14 5.87
N VAL A 230 7.77 7.63 6.26
CA VAL A 230 6.63 7.82 5.37
C VAL A 230 6.75 9.09 4.53
N LYS A 231 7.78 9.91 4.74
CA LYS A 231 8.14 11.00 3.82
C LYS A 231 8.65 10.45 2.49
N VAL A 232 7.89 9.53 1.94
CA VAL A 232 8.16 8.79 0.71
C VAL A 232 8.37 9.69 -0.52
N ARG A 233 7.87 10.93 -0.47
CA ARG A 233 8.09 11.95 -1.49
C ARG A 233 9.56 12.33 -1.70
N PHE A 234 10.40 12.02 -0.76
CA PHE A 234 11.79 12.48 -0.68
C PHE A 234 12.78 11.34 -0.54
N PHE A 235 12.43 10.14 -0.97
CA PHE A 235 13.43 9.10 -1.11
C PHE A 235 14.54 9.62 -2.04
N PRO A 236 15.77 9.71 -1.56
CA PRO A 236 16.86 10.14 -2.43
C PRO A 236 17.03 9.08 -3.54
N ILE A 237 17.32 9.57 -4.74
CA ILE A 237 17.62 8.67 -5.86
C ILE A 237 18.96 7.99 -5.52
N PRO A 238 19.00 6.65 -5.41
CA PRO A 238 20.24 5.96 -5.10
C PRO A 238 21.30 6.17 -6.19
N PRO A 239 22.59 6.21 -5.85
CA PRO A 239 23.67 6.36 -6.83
C PRO A 239 23.65 5.26 -7.92
N SER A 240 23.21 4.05 -7.57
CA SER A 240 23.03 2.95 -8.53
C SER A 240 21.98 3.27 -9.59
N VAL A 241 20.85 3.86 -9.19
CA VAL A 241 19.78 4.30 -10.10
C VAL A 241 20.27 5.45 -10.97
N GLU A 242 20.90 6.46 -10.38
CA GLU A 242 21.45 7.59 -11.12
C GLU A 242 22.47 7.13 -12.15
N THR A 243 23.36 6.22 -11.80
CA THR A 243 24.35 5.65 -12.72
C THR A 243 23.70 4.85 -13.83
N HIS A 244 22.69 4.02 -13.52
CA HIS A 244 21.96 3.25 -14.51
C HIS A 244 21.31 4.15 -15.55
N PHE A 245 20.59 5.19 -15.13
CA PHE A 245 19.94 6.10 -16.06
C PHE A 245 20.92 6.98 -16.81
N ASN A 246 22.01 7.43 -16.18
CA ASN A 246 23.06 8.17 -16.89
C ASN A 246 23.67 7.34 -18.02
N ASN A 247 23.87 6.05 -17.81
CA ASN A 247 24.34 5.13 -18.87
C ASN A 247 23.31 5.01 -20.01
N LEU A 248 22.00 4.86 -19.67
CA LEU A 248 20.94 4.79 -20.69
C LEU A 248 20.84 6.08 -21.53
N ILE A 249 21.06 7.22 -20.89
CA ILE A 249 20.99 8.56 -21.50
C ILE A 249 22.25 8.85 -22.35
N SER A 250 23.43 8.41 -21.91
CA SER A 250 24.70 8.66 -22.61
C SER A 250 24.76 8.08 -24.01
N ASP A 251 23.98 7.04 -24.29
CA ASP A 251 23.88 6.38 -25.58
C ASP A 251 22.84 7.00 -26.53
N LEU A 252 22.15 8.06 -26.10
CA LEU A 252 21.14 8.73 -26.90
C LEU A 252 21.78 9.69 -27.92
N ASP A 253 21.23 9.71 -29.13
CA ASP A 253 21.55 10.74 -30.11
C ASP A 253 21.02 12.12 -29.66
N LYS A 254 21.46 13.16 -30.37
CA LYS A 254 21.11 14.52 -30.03
C LYS A 254 19.58 14.78 -30.08
N SER A 255 18.90 14.26 -31.09
CA SER A 255 17.45 14.47 -31.26
C SER A 255 16.65 13.79 -30.17
N SER A 256 16.97 12.53 -29.84
CA SER A 256 16.38 11.80 -28.73
C SER A 256 16.59 12.52 -27.39
N MET A 257 17.80 13.06 -27.16
CA MET A 257 18.10 13.83 -25.96
C MET A 257 17.31 15.17 -25.92
N ASP A 258 17.18 15.87 -27.03
CA ASP A 258 16.42 17.13 -27.09
C ASP A 258 14.91 16.91 -26.85
N ILE A 259 14.35 15.80 -27.34
CA ILE A 259 12.97 15.37 -27.05
C ILE A 259 12.82 15.08 -25.57
N LEU A 260 13.71 14.29 -24.98
CA LEU A 260 13.67 13.89 -23.58
C LEU A 260 13.77 15.12 -22.65
N LYS A 261 14.69 16.05 -22.95
CA LYS A 261 14.81 17.34 -22.24
C LYS A 261 13.52 18.18 -22.36
N THR A 262 12.91 18.22 -23.53
CA THR A 262 11.68 18.99 -23.79
C THR A 262 10.52 18.44 -22.96
N LEU A 263 10.31 17.11 -22.98
CA LEU A 263 9.30 16.45 -22.15
C LEU A 263 9.56 16.66 -20.65
N THR A 264 10.83 16.62 -20.22
CA THR A 264 11.22 16.91 -18.83
C THR A 264 10.87 18.33 -18.39
N MET A 265 11.02 19.28 -19.28
CA MET A 265 10.75 20.69 -18.98
C MET A 265 9.26 21.01 -18.96
N VAL A 266 8.50 20.41 -19.89
CA VAL A 266 7.05 20.65 -20.02
C VAL A 266 6.28 19.88 -18.93
N LYS A 267 6.76 18.71 -18.51
CA LYS A 267 6.15 17.83 -17.49
C LYS A 267 4.69 17.46 -17.80
N ASP A 268 4.32 17.43 -19.07
CA ASP A 268 2.99 17.11 -19.56
C ASP A 268 3.09 16.28 -20.85
N ARG A 269 1.94 15.85 -21.36
CA ARG A 269 1.80 15.06 -22.57
C ARG A 269 1.90 15.96 -23.80
N LEU A 270 2.79 15.63 -24.72
CA LEU A 270 2.98 16.37 -25.96
C LEU A 270 2.64 15.49 -27.17
N SER A 271 1.94 16.06 -28.16
CA SER A 271 1.71 15.39 -29.43
C SER A 271 2.98 15.39 -30.30
N LEU A 272 3.00 14.57 -31.34
CA LEU A 272 4.08 14.58 -32.33
C LEU A 272 4.32 15.97 -32.89
N ASN A 273 3.26 16.68 -33.24
CA ASN A 273 3.35 18.05 -33.79
C ASN A 273 3.95 19.05 -32.78
N ASP A 274 3.55 18.93 -31.50
CA ASP A 274 4.11 19.77 -30.45
C ASP A 274 5.61 19.54 -30.29
N LEU A 275 6.03 18.26 -30.27
CA LEU A 275 7.44 17.89 -30.21
C LEU A 275 8.24 18.38 -31.39
N CYS A 276 7.74 18.21 -32.62
CA CYS A 276 8.40 18.76 -33.83
C CYS A 276 8.64 20.27 -33.72
N LEU A 277 7.66 21.01 -33.20
CA LEU A 277 7.78 22.47 -33.01
C LEU A 277 8.79 22.81 -31.90
N LEU A 278 8.77 22.11 -30.77
CA LEU A 278 9.63 22.43 -29.61
C LEU A 278 11.08 21.98 -29.76
N VAL A 279 11.30 20.91 -30.52
CA VAL A 279 12.66 20.42 -30.85
C VAL A 279 13.20 21.05 -32.13
N ASN A 280 12.31 21.60 -32.98
CA ASN A 280 12.63 22.19 -34.30
C ASN A 280 13.26 21.20 -35.27
N GLU A 281 12.64 20.00 -35.36
CA GLU A 281 13.06 18.89 -36.19
C GLU A 281 11.90 18.37 -37.07
N GLU A 282 12.22 17.70 -38.18
CA GLU A 282 11.21 17.09 -39.06
C GLU A 282 10.52 15.87 -38.37
N SER A 283 9.26 15.67 -38.69
CA SER A 283 8.44 14.57 -38.10
C SER A 283 9.07 13.20 -38.19
N LYS A 284 9.82 12.91 -39.25
CA LYS A 284 10.49 11.62 -39.43
C LYS A 284 11.59 11.42 -38.37
N VAL A 285 12.42 12.41 -38.17
CA VAL A 285 13.51 12.37 -37.19
C VAL A 285 12.95 12.24 -35.77
N VAL A 286 11.87 12.98 -35.48
CA VAL A 286 11.19 12.92 -34.20
C VAL A 286 10.58 11.52 -33.95
N LEU A 287 9.93 10.90 -34.95
CA LEU A 287 9.38 9.53 -34.85
C LEU A 287 10.46 8.47 -34.60
N ASP A 288 11.58 8.57 -35.34
CA ASP A 288 12.71 7.64 -35.17
C ASP A 288 13.28 7.76 -33.74
N SER A 289 13.44 9.00 -33.24
CA SER A 289 13.91 9.27 -31.87
C SER A 289 12.90 8.81 -30.79
N LEU A 290 11.60 9.02 -31.00
CA LEU A 290 10.55 8.53 -30.09
C LEU A 290 10.56 7.00 -30.01
N SER A 291 10.75 6.30 -31.14
CA SER A 291 10.88 4.84 -31.17
C SER A 291 12.06 4.36 -30.33
N ILE A 292 13.21 5.06 -30.40
CA ILE A 292 14.39 4.76 -29.58
C ILE A 292 14.07 4.96 -28.08
N LEU A 293 13.44 6.10 -27.72
CA LEU A 293 13.09 6.43 -26.34
C LEU A 293 12.05 5.47 -25.74
N GLU A 294 11.06 5.05 -26.52
CA GLU A 294 10.09 4.02 -26.10
C GLU A 294 10.75 2.64 -25.92
N SER A 295 11.65 2.26 -26.84
CA SER A 295 12.37 0.97 -26.72
C SER A 295 13.25 0.91 -25.48
N LYS A 296 13.75 2.06 -24.99
CA LYS A 296 14.51 2.19 -23.75
C LYS A 296 13.60 2.45 -22.52
N GLU A 297 12.29 2.47 -22.68
CA GLU A 297 11.29 2.71 -21.63
C GLU A 297 11.49 4.04 -20.88
N LEU A 298 12.07 5.03 -21.54
CA LEU A 298 12.23 6.39 -20.99
C LEU A 298 10.96 7.22 -21.14
N ILE A 299 10.20 6.95 -22.20
CA ILE A 299 8.89 7.59 -22.47
C ILE A 299 7.83 6.52 -22.70
N ALA A 300 6.57 6.91 -22.58
CA ALA A 300 5.42 6.13 -23.02
C ALA A 300 4.56 6.96 -23.96
N SER A 301 3.76 6.26 -24.77
CA SER A 301 2.74 6.87 -25.62
C SER A 301 1.34 6.43 -25.21
N GLU A 302 0.39 7.36 -25.28
CA GLU A 302 -1.02 7.08 -25.10
C GLU A 302 -1.80 7.84 -26.17
N GLN A 303 -2.45 7.12 -27.07
CA GLN A 303 -3.06 7.67 -28.29
C GLN A 303 -2.02 8.43 -29.15
N GLU A 304 -2.12 9.74 -29.26
CA GLU A 304 -1.22 10.60 -30.04
C GLU A 304 -0.22 11.38 -29.18
N TYR A 305 -0.18 11.10 -27.86
CA TYR A 305 0.60 11.88 -26.90
C TYR A 305 1.74 11.07 -26.32
N PHE A 306 2.89 11.73 -26.14
CA PHE A 306 4.11 11.18 -25.56
C PHE A 306 4.41 11.88 -24.23
N PHE A 307 4.89 11.12 -23.26
CA PHE A 307 5.22 11.65 -21.93
C PHE A 307 6.32 10.82 -21.28
N ILE A 308 6.97 11.38 -20.25
CA ILE A 308 7.95 10.63 -19.46
C ILE A 308 7.22 9.61 -18.63
N GLN A 309 7.51 8.31 -18.86
CA GLN A 309 6.86 7.20 -18.18
C GLN A 309 7.17 7.18 -16.69
N ASN A 310 8.40 7.55 -16.33
CA ASN A 310 8.92 7.44 -14.98
C ASN A 310 9.25 8.83 -14.40
N SER A 311 8.40 9.33 -13.50
CA SER A 311 8.59 10.65 -12.86
C SER A 311 9.86 10.74 -12.01
N PHE A 312 10.41 9.63 -11.54
CA PHE A 312 11.70 9.60 -10.81
C PHE A 312 12.89 9.94 -11.69
N LEU A 313 12.74 9.86 -13.02
CA LEU A 313 13.75 10.32 -13.97
C LEU A 313 13.88 11.85 -14.00
N LEU A 314 12.83 12.57 -13.67
CA LEU A 314 12.82 14.04 -13.81
C LEU A 314 13.99 14.72 -13.09
N PRO A 315 14.35 14.42 -11.81
CA PRO A 315 15.50 15.03 -11.15
C PRO A 315 16.85 14.65 -11.79
N ILE A 316 16.97 13.48 -12.40
CA ILE A 316 18.18 13.06 -13.13
C ILE A 316 18.28 13.84 -14.43
N LEU A 317 17.19 13.87 -15.21
CA LEU A 317 17.12 14.56 -16.48
C LEU A 317 17.30 16.08 -16.35
N GLU A 318 16.78 16.66 -15.26
CA GLU A 318 16.96 18.09 -14.96
C GLU A 318 18.44 18.50 -14.85
N LYS A 319 19.32 17.60 -14.39
CA LYS A 319 20.77 17.83 -14.32
C LYS A 319 21.42 17.96 -15.72
N HIS A 320 20.82 17.35 -16.74
CA HIS A 320 21.30 17.38 -18.13
C HIS A 320 20.74 18.55 -18.94
N ILE A 321 19.82 19.33 -18.37
CA ILE A 321 19.22 20.50 -19.04
C ILE A 321 20.08 21.73 -18.80
N SER A 322 20.73 22.22 -19.86
CA SER A 322 21.54 23.43 -19.79
C SER A 322 20.68 24.70 -19.71
N SER A 323 21.26 25.82 -19.29
CA SER A 323 20.59 27.12 -19.31
C SER A 323 20.15 27.50 -20.73
N VAL A 324 20.91 27.10 -21.77
CA VAL A 324 20.57 27.34 -23.16
C VAL A 324 19.34 26.56 -23.61
N ASP A 325 19.25 25.26 -23.23
CA ASP A 325 18.06 24.45 -23.50
C ASP A 325 16.81 25.06 -22.86
N LYS A 326 16.96 25.53 -21.63
CA LYS A 326 15.91 26.20 -20.88
C LYS A 326 15.37 27.45 -21.62
N ILE A 327 16.25 28.34 -22.00
CA ILE A 327 15.88 29.57 -22.73
C ILE A 327 15.20 29.21 -24.04
N ARG A 328 15.75 28.28 -24.83
CA ARG A 328 15.20 27.82 -26.10
C ARG A 328 13.78 27.32 -25.95
N VAL A 329 13.55 26.33 -25.09
CA VAL A 329 12.24 25.70 -24.93
C VAL A 329 11.23 26.70 -24.34
N SER A 330 11.62 27.50 -23.34
CA SER A 330 10.73 28.54 -22.78
C SER A 330 10.28 29.55 -23.85
N LYS A 331 11.20 29.98 -24.70
CA LYS A 331 10.89 30.92 -25.81
C LYS A 331 9.88 30.28 -26.79
N LEU A 332 10.15 29.07 -27.24
CA LEU A 332 9.26 28.35 -28.16
C LEU A 332 7.88 28.05 -27.53
N LEU A 333 7.83 27.69 -26.25
CA LEU A 333 6.57 27.49 -25.53
C LEU A 333 5.73 28.78 -25.53
N ASN A 334 6.34 29.93 -25.23
CA ASN A 334 5.61 31.21 -25.17
C ASN A 334 5.20 31.71 -26.59
N GLU A 335 6.02 31.45 -27.63
CA GLU A 335 5.73 31.85 -29.01
C GLU A 335 4.65 30.98 -29.68
N THR A 336 4.49 29.72 -29.27
CA THR A 336 3.63 28.71 -29.93
C THR A 336 2.30 28.44 -29.21
N GLU A 337 1.91 29.20 -28.22
CA GLU A 337 0.74 28.93 -27.36
C GLU A 337 0.75 27.56 -26.64
N LEU A 338 1.75 26.74 -26.89
CA LEU A 338 1.90 25.45 -26.19
C LEU A 338 2.06 25.61 -24.68
N ILE A 339 2.49 26.79 -24.26
CA ILE A 339 2.54 27.15 -22.84
C ILE A 339 1.19 26.99 -22.15
N LYS A 340 0.08 27.07 -22.85
CA LYS A 340 -1.27 26.88 -22.30
C LYS A 340 -1.58 25.41 -21.92
N LYS A 341 -0.83 24.47 -22.49
CA LYS A 341 -0.94 23.03 -22.15
C LYS A 341 -0.24 22.68 -20.82
N VAL A 342 0.65 23.54 -20.35
CA VAL A 342 1.40 23.37 -19.13
C VAL A 342 0.61 23.91 -17.94
N SER A 343 0.65 23.23 -16.78
CA SER A 343 -0.04 23.70 -15.57
C SER A 343 0.38 25.13 -15.20
N ILE A 344 -0.54 25.91 -14.64
CA ILE A 344 -0.24 27.30 -14.28
C ILE A 344 0.95 27.39 -13.29
N PRO A 345 1.04 26.57 -12.22
CA PRO A 345 2.21 26.59 -11.34
C PRO A 345 3.52 26.25 -12.07
N SER A 346 3.52 25.26 -12.95
CA SER A 346 4.70 24.93 -13.78
C SER A 346 5.09 26.07 -14.69
N ARG A 347 4.11 26.75 -15.32
CA ARG A 347 4.38 27.94 -16.18
C ARG A 347 5.07 29.04 -15.39
N ILE A 348 4.61 29.30 -14.15
CA ILE A 348 5.23 30.28 -13.25
C ILE A 348 6.66 29.87 -12.92
N LEU A 349 6.87 28.60 -12.50
CA LEU A 349 8.18 28.06 -12.14
C LEU A 349 9.16 28.09 -13.32
N ILE A 350 8.69 27.71 -14.50
CA ILE A 350 9.46 27.76 -15.76
C ILE A 350 9.94 29.18 -16.01
N ASN A 351 9.04 30.16 -16.01
CA ASN A 351 9.41 31.55 -16.34
C ASN A 351 10.33 32.18 -15.28
N ILE A 352 10.10 31.92 -13.97
CA ILE A 352 11.02 32.38 -12.92
C ILE A 352 12.39 31.72 -13.07
N GLY A 353 12.42 30.42 -13.35
CA GLY A 353 13.69 29.66 -13.52
C GLY A 353 14.53 30.15 -14.70
N TYR A 354 13.91 30.85 -15.68
CA TYR A 354 14.57 31.38 -16.88
C TYR A 354 14.82 32.89 -16.82
N GLY A 355 14.49 33.50 -15.69
CA GLY A 355 14.67 34.93 -15.53
C GLY A 355 13.56 35.80 -16.16
N ASN A 356 12.49 35.20 -16.71
CA ASN A 356 11.32 35.90 -17.27
C ASN A 356 10.31 36.25 -16.17
N VAL A 357 10.78 36.96 -15.15
CA VAL A 357 9.99 37.21 -13.94
C VAL A 357 8.71 38.00 -14.26
N ASP A 358 8.78 38.98 -15.15
CA ASP A 358 7.62 39.79 -15.55
C ASP A 358 6.52 38.94 -16.19
N GLU A 359 6.89 37.98 -17.03
CA GLU A 359 5.93 37.04 -17.62
C GLU A 359 5.35 36.06 -16.57
N ALA A 360 6.14 35.60 -15.61
CA ALA A 360 5.65 34.80 -14.50
C ALA A 360 4.60 35.54 -13.65
N VAL A 361 4.86 36.84 -13.35
CA VAL A 361 3.93 37.71 -12.64
C VAL A 361 2.65 37.91 -13.44
N LYS A 362 2.77 38.13 -14.75
CA LYS A 362 1.61 38.26 -15.64
C LYS A 362 0.78 36.98 -15.70
N ILE A 363 1.42 35.82 -15.88
CA ILE A 363 0.74 34.49 -15.84
C ILE A 363 -0.02 34.31 -14.53
N PHE A 364 0.60 34.64 -13.39
CA PHE A 364 -0.08 34.56 -12.09
C PHE A 364 -1.28 35.50 -12.03
N ALA A 365 -1.12 36.77 -12.43
CA ALA A 365 -2.17 37.80 -12.39
C ALA A 365 -3.40 37.44 -13.27
N GLU A 366 -3.13 36.89 -14.47
CA GLU A 366 -4.19 36.54 -15.43
C GLU A 366 -4.94 35.23 -15.03
N ASN A 367 -4.35 34.39 -14.21
CA ASN A 367 -4.89 33.04 -13.89
C ASN A 367 -5.14 32.80 -12.40
N VAL A 368 -5.23 33.86 -11.60
CA VAL A 368 -5.40 33.75 -10.14
C VAL A 368 -6.55 32.82 -9.75
N GLU A 369 -7.71 32.94 -10.41
CA GLU A 369 -8.88 32.10 -10.07
C GLU A 369 -8.72 30.64 -10.56
N GLU A 370 -8.01 30.42 -11.68
CA GLU A 370 -7.83 29.09 -12.26
C GLU A 370 -6.87 28.21 -11.46
N ILE A 371 -5.90 28.81 -10.76
CA ILE A 371 -4.97 28.06 -9.89
C ILE A 371 -5.75 27.20 -8.87
N ASN A 372 -6.85 27.72 -8.35
CA ASN A 372 -7.70 27.02 -7.40
C ASN A 372 -8.28 25.70 -7.95
N ASN A 373 -8.56 25.66 -9.24
CA ASN A 373 -9.18 24.53 -9.93
C ASN A 373 -8.14 23.54 -10.47
N SER A 374 -6.86 23.92 -10.51
CA SER A 374 -5.78 23.15 -11.14
C SER A 374 -4.78 22.54 -10.15
N ILE A 375 -5.12 22.49 -8.84
CA ILE A 375 -4.22 21.91 -7.83
C ILE A 375 -4.26 20.37 -7.94
N SER A 376 -3.44 19.83 -8.82
CA SER A 376 -3.18 18.39 -8.91
C SER A 376 -1.91 18.00 -8.15
N ASN A 377 -0.97 18.94 -7.98
CA ASN A 377 0.26 18.78 -7.23
C ASN A 377 0.44 19.94 -6.24
N PRO A 378 0.07 19.76 -4.95
CA PRO A 378 0.19 20.82 -3.96
C PRO A 378 1.62 21.32 -3.72
N GLN A 379 2.62 20.44 -3.84
CA GLN A 379 4.02 20.83 -3.67
C GLN A 379 4.44 21.84 -4.75
N GLU A 380 4.04 21.58 -6.00
CA GLU A 380 4.34 22.48 -7.11
C GLU A 380 3.70 23.86 -6.93
N VAL A 381 2.45 23.90 -6.43
CA VAL A 381 1.77 25.15 -6.08
C VAL A 381 2.52 25.88 -4.96
N TYR A 382 2.90 25.17 -3.89
CA TYR A 382 3.68 25.75 -2.81
C TYR A 382 4.99 26.36 -3.30
N ASP A 383 5.74 25.64 -4.14
CA ASP A 383 7.01 26.09 -4.71
C ASP A 383 6.82 27.30 -5.63
N ALA A 384 5.80 27.27 -6.49
CA ALA A 384 5.48 28.39 -7.39
C ALA A 384 5.12 29.65 -6.60
N MET A 385 4.26 29.53 -5.58
CA MET A 385 3.87 30.66 -4.74
C MET A 385 5.05 31.20 -3.92
N THR A 386 5.88 30.31 -3.39
CA THR A 386 7.08 30.69 -2.62
C THR A 386 8.06 31.48 -3.49
N ARG A 387 8.28 31.07 -4.74
CA ARG A 387 9.21 31.74 -5.65
C ARG A 387 8.67 33.02 -6.26
N ILE A 388 7.36 33.14 -6.52
CA ILE A 388 6.79 34.33 -7.13
C ILE A 388 6.57 35.48 -6.13
N LYS A 389 6.22 35.17 -4.87
CA LYS A 389 5.92 36.20 -3.85
C LYS A 389 6.91 37.33 -3.73
N PRO A 390 8.24 37.10 -3.75
CA PRO A 390 9.23 38.19 -3.68
C PRO A 390 9.18 39.20 -4.86
N HIS A 391 8.54 38.82 -5.96
CA HIS A 391 8.46 39.62 -7.19
C HIS A 391 7.11 40.32 -7.37
N LEU A 392 6.14 40.04 -6.45
CA LEU A 392 4.82 40.69 -6.49
C LEU A 392 4.87 42.06 -5.79
N SER A 393 4.56 43.11 -6.50
CA SER A 393 4.43 44.49 -5.95
C SER A 393 3.00 44.81 -5.54
N ASP A 394 2.00 44.17 -6.14
CA ASP A 394 0.59 44.39 -5.83
C ASP A 394 0.21 43.62 -4.56
N LYS A 395 -0.28 44.35 -3.56
CA LYS A 395 -0.72 43.78 -2.28
C LYS A 395 -1.88 42.77 -2.45
N SER A 396 -2.75 42.96 -3.43
CA SER A 396 -3.83 42.01 -3.72
C SER A 396 -3.26 40.68 -4.19
N MET A 397 -2.30 40.70 -5.10
CA MET A 397 -1.63 39.50 -5.61
C MET A 397 -0.84 38.77 -4.52
N LEU A 398 -0.19 39.51 -3.60
CA LEU A 398 0.48 38.92 -2.45
C LEU A 398 -0.48 38.13 -1.56
N VAL A 399 -1.67 38.67 -1.30
CA VAL A 399 -2.70 37.98 -0.49
C VAL A 399 -3.16 36.67 -1.19
N HIS A 400 -3.39 36.70 -2.52
CA HIS A 400 -3.74 35.48 -3.25
C HIS A 400 -2.62 34.45 -3.26
N ALA A 401 -1.37 34.89 -3.48
CA ALA A 401 -0.22 33.99 -3.43
C ALA A 401 -0.05 33.36 -2.04
N SER A 402 -0.24 34.14 -0.97
CA SER A 402 -0.26 33.63 0.42
C SER A 402 -1.40 32.63 0.62
N PHE A 403 -2.60 32.91 0.10
CA PHE A 403 -3.72 31.97 0.18
C PHE A 403 -3.39 30.62 -0.49
N TYR A 404 -2.89 30.62 -1.73
CA TYR A 404 -2.56 29.38 -2.43
C TYR A 404 -1.39 28.64 -1.77
N GLN A 405 -0.42 29.36 -1.23
CA GLN A 405 0.65 28.76 -0.42
C GLN A 405 0.10 28.05 0.82
N GLY A 406 -0.77 28.71 1.59
CA GLY A 406 -1.42 28.12 2.75
C GLY A 406 -2.33 26.96 2.40
N LYS A 407 -3.08 27.06 1.29
CA LYS A 407 -3.93 25.97 0.80
C LYS A 407 -3.10 24.75 0.37
N ALA A 408 -1.98 24.96 -0.30
CA ALA A 408 -1.06 23.89 -0.64
C ALA A 408 -0.51 23.19 0.61
N LEU A 409 -0.12 23.92 1.64
CA LEU A 409 0.30 23.38 2.93
C LEU A 409 -0.81 22.59 3.61
N TYR A 410 -2.05 23.06 3.56
CA TYR A 410 -3.21 22.33 4.08
C TYR A 410 -3.37 20.98 3.38
N LEU A 411 -3.31 20.95 2.05
CA LEU A 411 -3.40 19.71 1.26
C LEU A 411 -2.21 18.78 1.52
N LEU A 412 -1.04 19.34 1.85
CA LEU A 412 0.14 18.61 2.28
C LEU A 412 0.07 18.15 3.76
N SER A 413 -1.04 18.38 4.46
CA SER A 413 -1.22 18.09 5.89
C SER A 413 -0.23 18.83 6.83
N ARG A 414 0.39 19.93 6.36
CA ARG A 414 1.27 20.82 7.12
C ARG A 414 0.43 21.92 7.81
N TYR A 415 -0.44 21.49 8.73
CA TYR A 415 -1.53 22.34 9.24
C TYR A 415 -1.07 23.54 10.06
N ASP A 416 0.01 23.42 10.85
CA ASP A 416 0.50 24.53 11.65
C ASP A 416 1.05 25.64 10.76
N GLU A 417 1.82 25.29 9.74
CA GLU A 417 2.35 26.23 8.77
C GLU A 417 1.22 26.87 7.95
N ALA A 418 0.19 26.08 7.58
CA ALA A 418 -0.98 26.63 6.91
C ALA A 418 -1.72 27.66 7.78
N LEU A 419 -1.92 27.35 9.08
CA LEU A 419 -2.57 28.28 10.04
C LEU A 419 -1.76 29.56 10.25
N GLU A 420 -0.42 29.49 10.28
CA GLU A 420 0.43 30.67 10.35
C GLU A 420 0.22 31.59 9.15
N ILE A 421 0.19 31.02 7.94
CA ILE A 421 -0.07 31.80 6.71
C ILE A 421 -1.49 32.36 6.72
N PHE A 422 -2.49 31.56 7.12
CA PHE A 422 -3.89 32.03 7.17
C PHE A 422 -4.13 33.15 8.19
N LYS A 423 -3.29 33.26 9.23
CA LYS A 423 -3.33 34.35 10.20
C LYS A 423 -2.54 35.59 9.79
N SER A 424 -1.62 35.45 8.81
CA SER A 424 -0.69 36.52 8.45
C SER A 424 -1.30 37.65 7.61
N GLU A 425 -2.46 37.42 6.99
CA GLU A 425 -3.10 38.34 6.05
C GLU A 425 -4.58 38.57 6.38
N ASP A 426 -5.10 39.72 6.02
CA ASP A 426 -6.54 40.04 6.10
C ASP A 426 -7.26 39.60 4.81
N TYR A 427 -7.56 38.34 4.72
CA TYR A 427 -8.25 37.74 3.55
C TYR A 427 -9.69 38.24 3.42
N GLN A 428 -10.37 38.51 4.54
CA GLN A 428 -11.76 38.97 4.54
C GLN A 428 -11.93 40.35 3.87
N ALA A 429 -10.95 41.24 4.07
CA ALA A 429 -10.95 42.55 3.38
C ALA A 429 -10.85 42.43 1.86
N LYS A 430 -10.39 41.24 1.35
CA LYS A 430 -10.26 40.92 -0.08
C LYS A 430 -11.37 40.00 -0.59
N GLY A 431 -12.34 39.65 0.25
CA GLY A 431 -13.45 38.75 -0.14
C GLY A 431 -13.03 37.29 -0.28
N ILE A 432 -11.85 36.87 0.25
CA ILE A 432 -11.37 35.49 0.20
C ILE A 432 -11.75 34.82 1.53
N ILE A 433 -12.72 33.92 1.52
CA ILE A 433 -13.18 33.22 2.74
C ILE A 433 -12.54 31.85 2.95
N GLU A 434 -12.00 31.23 1.91
CA GLU A 434 -11.41 29.89 1.99
C GLU A 434 -10.37 29.72 3.12
N PRO A 435 -9.44 30.65 3.40
CA PRO A 435 -8.49 30.51 4.51
C PRO A 435 -9.17 30.27 5.86
N TYR A 436 -10.31 30.89 6.09
CA TYR A 436 -11.09 30.73 7.30
C TYR A 436 -11.83 29.39 7.34
N LEU A 437 -12.37 28.93 6.18
CA LEU A 437 -13.00 27.62 6.05
C LEU A 437 -11.98 26.50 6.29
N LEU A 438 -10.77 26.63 5.74
CA LEU A 438 -9.68 25.69 5.94
C LEU A 438 -9.18 25.71 7.39
N SER A 439 -9.04 26.88 8.00
CA SER A 439 -8.71 27.01 9.42
C SER A 439 -9.76 26.35 10.31
N SER A 440 -11.04 26.60 10.03
CA SER A 440 -12.16 25.94 10.71
C SER A 440 -12.08 24.41 10.58
N SER A 441 -11.75 23.91 9.39
CA SER A 441 -11.56 22.47 9.15
C SER A 441 -10.40 21.90 9.97
N ILE A 442 -9.27 22.61 10.08
CA ILE A 442 -8.13 22.20 10.91
C ILE A 442 -8.54 22.15 12.39
N TYR A 443 -9.18 23.20 12.92
CA TYR A 443 -9.64 23.21 14.30
C TYR A 443 -10.67 22.11 14.57
N ASN A 444 -11.56 21.86 13.63
CA ASN A 444 -12.56 20.80 13.73
C ASN A 444 -11.91 19.40 13.79
N SER A 445 -10.86 19.13 12.99
CA SER A 445 -10.13 17.85 13.03
C SER A 445 -9.34 17.65 14.34
N ARG A 446 -8.96 18.74 14.99
CA ARG A 446 -8.31 18.76 16.32
C ARG A 446 -9.29 18.76 17.49
N GLY A 447 -10.60 18.66 17.24
CA GLY A 447 -11.63 18.71 18.28
C GLY A 447 -11.90 20.11 18.85
N ASP A 448 -11.24 21.14 18.36
CA ASP A 448 -11.42 22.53 18.83
C ASP A 448 -12.64 23.18 18.14
N TYR A 449 -13.82 22.63 18.44
CA TYR A 449 -15.10 23.10 17.88
C TYR A 449 -15.39 24.54 18.24
N LYS A 450 -14.87 25.05 19.36
CA LYS A 450 -15.09 26.42 19.82
C LYS A 450 -14.40 27.43 18.88
N ASN A 451 -13.13 27.25 18.58
CA ASN A 451 -12.41 28.13 17.66
C ASN A 451 -12.94 27.97 16.23
N SER A 452 -13.34 26.77 15.83
CA SER A 452 -14.00 26.53 14.56
C SER A 452 -15.32 27.34 14.44
N ASP A 453 -16.20 27.29 15.44
CA ASP A 453 -17.45 28.06 15.50
C ASP A 453 -17.20 29.58 15.48
N ILE A 454 -16.22 30.07 16.25
CA ILE A 454 -15.87 31.49 16.30
C ILE A 454 -15.46 32.00 14.91
N ILE A 455 -14.62 31.27 14.20
CA ILE A 455 -14.15 31.64 12.86
C ILE A 455 -15.32 31.73 11.89
N LEU A 456 -16.19 30.71 11.85
CA LEU A 456 -17.33 30.69 10.93
C LEU A 456 -18.37 31.77 11.26
N ASN A 457 -18.65 32.03 12.54
CA ASN A 457 -19.59 33.07 12.95
C ASN A 457 -19.05 34.49 12.63
N ASN A 458 -17.73 34.71 12.72
CA ASN A 458 -17.14 35.98 12.31
C ASN A 458 -17.30 36.23 10.82
N ILE A 459 -17.23 35.18 9.97
CA ILE A 459 -17.47 35.32 8.53
C ILE A 459 -18.93 35.64 8.24
N ILE A 460 -19.86 34.93 8.90
CA ILE A 460 -21.32 35.13 8.68
C ILE A 460 -21.76 36.55 9.03
N SER A 461 -21.12 37.17 10.03
CA SER A 461 -21.42 38.54 10.46
C SER A 461 -21.06 39.59 9.39
N ASN A 462 -20.48 39.19 8.25
CA ASN A 462 -20.12 40.08 7.17
C ASN A 462 -21.24 40.18 6.15
N ASP A 463 -21.90 41.35 6.07
CA ASP A 463 -23.01 41.63 5.11
C ASP A 463 -22.61 41.52 3.64
N LYS A 464 -21.34 41.32 3.31
CA LYS A 464 -20.81 41.25 1.94
C LYS A 464 -20.63 39.84 1.40
N LEU A 465 -21.06 38.79 2.10
CA LEU A 465 -20.94 37.43 1.64
C LEU A 465 -21.74 37.18 0.36
N THR A 466 -21.07 36.62 -0.65
CA THR A 466 -21.77 36.15 -1.85
C THR A 466 -22.65 34.93 -1.52
N LYS A 467 -23.63 34.63 -2.36
CA LYS A 467 -24.47 33.41 -2.21
C LYS A 467 -23.62 32.14 -2.23
N MET A 468 -22.57 32.12 -3.05
CA MET A 468 -21.61 31.00 -3.06
C MET A 468 -20.90 30.83 -1.71
N ASP A 469 -20.42 31.94 -1.13
CA ASP A 469 -19.74 31.93 0.16
C ASP A 469 -20.68 31.51 1.29
N GLN A 470 -21.94 32.00 1.28
CA GLN A 470 -22.96 31.55 2.22
C GLN A 470 -23.15 30.03 2.17
N ALA A 471 -23.26 29.45 0.97
CA ALA A 471 -23.40 28.00 0.82
C ALA A 471 -22.18 27.25 1.35
N LYS A 472 -20.96 27.71 1.08
CA LYS A 472 -19.71 27.10 1.61
C LYS A 472 -19.66 27.15 3.14
N VAL A 473 -20.05 28.27 3.74
CA VAL A 473 -20.07 28.41 5.21
C VAL A 473 -21.09 27.47 5.83
N LEU A 474 -22.29 27.33 5.24
CA LEU A 474 -23.31 26.38 5.71
C LEU A 474 -22.81 24.92 5.65
N VAL A 475 -22.06 24.54 4.61
CA VAL A 475 -21.41 23.21 4.51
C VAL A 475 -20.40 23.04 5.65
N ALA A 476 -19.55 24.03 5.93
CA ALA A 476 -18.57 23.97 7.00
C ALA A 476 -19.24 23.89 8.38
N GLN A 477 -20.30 24.67 8.62
CA GLN A 477 -21.07 24.62 9.88
C GLN A 477 -21.73 23.25 10.07
N SER A 478 -22.31 22.66 9.00
CA SER A 478 -22.94 21.34 9.10
C SER A 478 -21.95 20.28 9.57
N THR A 479 -20.68 20.37 9.18
CA THR A 479 -19.61 19.46 9.65
C THR A 479 -19.39 19.55 11.16
N ILE A 480 -19.46 20.76 11.74
CA ILE A 480 -19.34 20.93 13.20
C ILE A 480 -20.52 20.26 13.92
N TYR A 481 -21.75 20.44 13.39
CA TYR A 481 -22.92 19.81 14.01
C TYR A 481 -22.92 18.27 13.87
N ILE A 482 -22.36 17.72 12.81
CA ILE A 482 -22.09 16.27 12.70
C ILE A 482 -21.17 15.81 13.84
N ARG A 483 -20.08 16.53 14.09
CA ARG A 483 -19.14 16.21 15.20
C ARG A 483 -19.75 16.36 16.60
N LYS A 484 -20.78 17.20 16.73
CA LYS A 484 -21.58 17.35 17.95
C LYS A 484 -22.75 16.37 18.04
N ASN A 485 -22.88 15.43 17.08
CA ASN A 485 -23.97 14.45 16.93
C ASN A 485 -25.37 15.10 16.75
N ASP A 486 -25.44 16.38 16.39
CA ASP A 486 -26.71 17.06 16.04
C ASP A 486 -26.99 16.91 14.53
N TYR A 487 -27.33 15.70 14.12
CA TYR A 487 -27.56 15.36 12.71
C TYR A 487 -28.76 16.11 12.11
N LYS A 488 -29.76 16.45 12.94
CA LYS A 488 -30.93 17.21 12.48
C LYS A 488 -30.51 18.62 12.06
N LYS A 489 -29.75 19.30 12.92
CA LYS A 489 -29.25 20.64 12.59
C LYS A 489 -28.27 20.63 11.44
N ALA A 490 -27.39 19.63 11.37
CA ALA A 490 -26.48 19.43 10.27
C ALA A 490 -27.24 19.26 8.93
N GLU A 491 -28.33 18.48 8.91
CA GLU A 491 -29.16 18.27 7.72
C GLU A 491 -29.88 19.55 7.27
N GLU A 492 -30.45 20.32 8.21
CA GLU A 492 -31.07 21.62 7.90
C GLU A 492 -30.08 22.56 7.18
N LEU A 493 -28.83 22.64 7.68
CA LEU A 493 -27.79 23.51 7.12
C LEU A 493 -27.32 23.04 5.74
N VAL A 494 -27.08 21.74 5.58
CA VAL A 494 -26.59 21.21 4.29
C VAL A 494 -27.68 21.29 3.22
N ASP A 495 -28.97 21.12 3.57
CA ASP A 495 -30.08 21.27 2.63
C ASP A 495 -30.26 22.74 2.19
N MET A 496 -30.01 23.69 3.08
CA MET A 496 -29.92 25.11 2.71
C MET A 496 -28.75 25.36 1.76
N ALA A 497 -27.58 24.77 2.05
CA ALA A 497 -26.40 24.90 1.19
C ALA A 497 -26.66 24.32 -0.22
N ILE A 498 -27.27 23.14 -0.31
CA ILE A 498 -27.62 22.49 -1.59
C ILE A 498 -28.56 23.39 -2.41
N ARG A 499 -29.60 23.97 -1.78
CA ARG A 499 -30.53 24.87 -2.47
C ARG A 499 -29.80 26.08 -3.07
N ILE A 500 -29.04 26.80 -2.25
CA ILE A 500 -28.30 27.99 -2.69
C ILE A 500 -27.29 27.62 -3.79
N ALA A 501 -26.56 26.51 -3.61
CA ALA A 501 -25.56 26.07 -4.57
C ALA A 501 -26.16 25.60 -5.89
N THR A 502 -27.33 24.96 -5.86
CA THR A 502 -28.05 24.53 -7.07
C THR A 502 -28.61 25.74 -7.84
N GLU A 503 -29.20 26.71 -7.14
CA GLU A 503 -29.70 27.96 -7.77
C GLU A 503 -28.58 28.74 -8.46
N GLY A 504 -27.36 28.72 -7.86
CA GLY A 504 -26.19 29.41 -8.40
C GLY A 504 -25.31 28.57 -9.31
N ASN A 505 -25.64 27.31 -9.55
CA ASN A 505 -24.81 26.34 -10.28
C ASN A 505 -23.37 26.22 -9.76
N TYR A 506 -23.20 26.22 -8.43
CA TYR A 506 -21.90 26.13 -7.77
C TYR A 506 -21.48 24.66 -7.57
N GLU A 507 -21.04 23.99 -8.62
CA GLU A 507 -20.82 22.53 -8.67
C GLU A 507 -19.90 22.01 -7.56
N ASN A 508 -18.77 22.70 -7.26
CA ASN A 508 -17.87 22.29 -6.18
C ASN A 508 -18.61 22.28 -4.83
N THR A 509 -19.40 23.30 -4.54
CA THR A 509 -20.16 23.40 -3.30
C THR A 509 -21.28 22.36 -3.25
N ILE A 510 -21.91 22.06 -4.39
CA ILE A 510 -22.91 20.97 -4.51
C ILE A 510 -22.25 19.63 -4.17
N SER A 511 -21.06 19.35 -4.70
CA SER A 511 -20.32 18.13 -4.42
C SER A 511 -19.95 18.00 -2.94
N ASP A 512 -19.41 19.08 -2.34
CA ASP A 512 -19.09 19.10 -0.92
C ASP A 512 -20.34 18.89 -0.05
N ALA A 513 -21.45 19.52 -0.41
CA ALA A 513 -22.71 19.36 0.31
C ALA A 513 -23.28 17.94 0.17
N TYR A 514 -23.21 17.31 -1.01
CA TYR A 514 -23.58 15.91 -1.17
C TYR A 514 -22.70 14.98 -0.36
N ASN A 515 -21.39 15.23 -0.31
CA ASN A 515 -20.50 14.45 0.55
C ASN A 515 -20.92 14.55 2.03
N ILE A 516 -21.22 15.75 2.53
CA ILE A 516 -21.70 15.94 3.90
C ILE A 516 -23.06 15.26 4.12
N LYS A 517 -23.98 15.35 3.16
CA LYS A 517 -25.26 14.68 3.25
C LYS A 517 -25.11 13.15 3.28
N GLY A 518 -24.17 12.59 2.53
CA GLY A 518 -23.80 11.18 2.62
C GLY A 518 -23.31 10.78 4.00
N ILE A 519 -22.44 11.59 4.61
CA ILE A 519 -21.96 11.36 5.99
C ILE A 519 -23.13 11.41 6.99
N ILE A 520 -24.05 12.36 6.89
CA ILE A 520 -25.25 12.40 7.73
C ILE A 520 -26.07 11.12 7.54
N ARG A 521 -26.24 10.62 6.32
CA ARG A 521 -26.99 9.39 6.03
C ARG A 521 -26.31 8.15 6.63
N ILE A 522 -24.98 8.04 6.62
CA ILE A 522 -24.29 6.95 7.35
C ILE A 522 -24.62 7.03 8.84
N ASN A 523 -24.44 8.19 9.46
CA ASN A 523 -24.68 8.36 10.89
C ASN A 523 -26.16 8.24 11.31
N THR A 524 -27.08 8.34 10.37
CA THR A 524 -28.52 8.08 10.57
C THR A 524 -28.97 6.72 10.04
N PHE A 525 -28.02 5.84 9.74
CA PHE A 525 -28.21 4.45 9.32
C PHE A 525 -28.95 4.24 7.99
N ASN A 526 -28.89 5.22 7.09
CA ASN A 526 -29.44 5.15 5.73
C ASN A 526 -28.30 4.90 4.71
N ILE A 527 -27.71 3.70 4.75
CA ILE A 527 -26.47 3.39 4.05
C ILE A 527 -26.61 3.48 2.52
N GLU A 528 -27.73 3.00 1.95
CA GLU A 528 -27.99 3.09 0.50
C GLU A 528 -28.07 4.54 0.01
N ASP A 529 -28.79 5.39 0.75
CA ASP A 529 -28.87 6.82 0.43
C ASP A 529 -27.51 7.50 0.54
N ALA A 530 -26.70 7.11 1.52
CA ALA A 530 -25.33 7.61 1.66
C ALA A 530 -24.51 7.31 0.41
N GLY A 531 -24.52 6.07 -0.07
CA GLY A 531 -23.86 5.65 -1.30
C GLY A 531 -24.28 6.47 -2.50
N ASN A 532 -25.59 6.74 -2.65
CA ASN A 532 -26.12 7.56 -3.73
C ASN A 532 -25.59 9.01 -3.68
N TYR A 533 -25.46 9.61 -2.49
CA TYR A 533 -24.91 10.95 -2.35
C TYR A 533 -23.42 10.99 -2.63
N PHE A 534 -22.64 10.03 -2.14
CA PHE A 534 -21.20 9.96 -2.44
C PHE A 534 -20.93 9.74 -3.92
N LYS A 535 -21.75 8.92 -4.60
CA LYS A 535 -21.65 8.71 -6.04
C LYS A 535 -21.90 9.99 -6.84
N LYS A 536 -22.95 10.76 -6.49
CA LYS A 536 -23.21 12.07 -7.11
C LYS A 536 -22.05 13.05 -6.90
N ALA A 537 -21.49 13.09 -5.69
CA ALA A 537 -20.33 13.93 -5.40
C ALA A 537 -19.10 13.50 -6.19
N LEU A 538 -18.86 12.18 -6.31
CA LEU A 538 -17.77 11.59 -7.08
C LEU A 538 -17.87 11.95 -8.57
N GLU A 539 -19.05 11.82 -9.17
CA GLU A 539 -19.30 12.16 -10.58
C GLU A 539 -18.94 13.62 -10.90
N ILE A 540 -19.36 14.57 -10.03
CA ILE A 540 -19.03 15.98 -10.18
C ILE A 540 -17.51 16.19 -10.12
N ASN A 541 -16.83 15.64 -9.11
CA ASN A 541 -15.40 15.83 -8.92
C ASN A 541 -14.55 15.15 -10.00
N THR A 542 -14.99 14.01 -10.52
CA THR A 542 -14.34 13.32 -11.65
C THR A 542 -14.40 14.17 -12.91
N THR A 543 -15.57 14.71 -13.24
CA THR A 543 -15.76 15.59 -14.41
C THR A 543 -14.89 16.85 -14.31
N ARG A 544 -14.70 17.38 -13.10
CA ARG A 544 -13.91 18.58 -12.85
C ARG A 544 -12.42 18.32 -12.61
N LYS A 545 -12.01 17.05 -12.59
CA LYS A 545 -10.62 16.62 -12.28
C LYS A 545 -10.12 17.13 -10.92
N ASN A 546 -11.02 17.23 -9.93
CA ASN A 546 -10.68 17.62 -8.57
C ASN A 546 -10.24 16.38 -7.79
N TRP A 547 -8.96 16.01 -7.92
CA TRP A 547 -8.38 14.77 -7.42
C TRP A 547 -8.59 14.55 -5.91
N PHE A 548 -8.32 15.55 -5.08
CA PHE A 548 -8.45 15.43 -3.63
C PHE A 548 -9.90 15.18 -3.18
N SER A 549 -10.85 15.94 -3.74
CA SER A 549 -12.27 15.73 -3.44
C SER A 549 -12.77 14.40 -4.03
N MET A 550 -12.26 14.00 -5.19
CA MET A 550 -12.56 12.72 -5.82
C MET A 550 -12.12 11.55 -4.92
N LEU A 551 -10.86 11.55 -4.42
CA LEU A 551 -10.34 10.52 -3.53
C LEU A 551 -11.13 10.45 -2.21
N LYS A 552 -11.48 11.59 -1.63
CA LYS A 552 -12.33 11.66 -0.44
C LYS A 552 -13.72 11.02 -0.68
N ASN A 553 -14.37 11.33 -1.80
CA ASN A 553 -15.67 10.78 -2.12
C ASN A 553 -15.58 9.28 -2.45
N MET A 554 -14.53 8.86 -3.13
CA MET A 554 -14.25 7.46 -3.44
C MET A 554 -14.02 6.66 -2.14
N ASN A 555 -13.29 7.22 -1.17
CA ASN A 555 -13.10 6.61 0.15
C ASN A 555 -14.45 6.41 0.87
N ASN A 556 -15.29 7.44 0.94
CA ASN A 556 -16.59 7.35 1.61
C ASN A 556 -17.53 6.37 0.89
N LEU A 557 -17.52 6.35 -0.45
CA LEU A 557 -18.27 5.36 -1.23
C LEU A 557 -17.78 3.94 -0.96
N SER A 558 -16.47 3.74 -0.81
CA SER A 558 -15.87 2.43 -0.52
C SER A 558 -16.27 1.93 0.86
N ILE A 559 -16.29 2.79 1.88
CA ILE A 559 -16.84 2.47 3.21
C ILE A 559 -18.31 1.99 3.05
N THR A 560 -19.12 2.76 2.32
CA THR A 560 -20.52 2.44 2.11
C THR A 560 -20.70 1.11 1.37
N ASN A 561 -19.86 0.81 0.36
CA ASN A 561 -19.86 -0.46 -0.33
C ASN A 561 -19.54 -1.63 0.62
N GLY A 562 -18.55 -1.47 1.51
CA GLY A 562 -18.24 -2.45 2.55
C GLY A 562 -19.42 -2.69 3.49
N MET A 563 -20.05 -1.62 3.98
CA MET A 563 -21.25 -1.72 4.83
C MET A 563 -22.44 -2.43 4.14
N LEU A 564 -22.54 -2.33 2.81
CA LEU A 564 -23.54 -3.02 2.00
C LEU A 564 -23.16 -4.46 1.62
N GLY A 565 -21.95 -4.92 1.94
CA GLY A 565 -21.45 -6.25 1.65
C GLY A 565 -20.71 -6.38 0.31
N HIS A 566 -20.41 -5.27 -0.36
CA HIS A 566 -19.63 -5.27 -1.60
C HIS A 566 -18.13 -5.17 -1.31
N TYR A 567 -17.59 -6.15 -0.56
CA TYR A 567 -16.22 -6.12 -0.03
C TYR A 567 -15.15 -6.09 -1.11
N ASP A 568 -15.29 -6.88 -2.18
CA ASP A 568 -14.31 -6.91 -3.28
C ASP A 568 -14.16 -5.55 -3.97
N GLU A 569 -15.27 -4.83 -4.16
CA GLU A 569 -15.26 -3.48 -4.72
C GLU A 569 -14.67 -2.48 -3.74
N SER A 570 -15.05 -2.56 -2.47
CA SER A 570 -14.54 -1.71 -1.40
C SER A 570 -13.02 -1.84 -1.27
N ILE A 571 -12.50 -3.06 -1.16
CA ILE A 571 -11.06 -3.36 -1.03
C ILE A 571 -10.28 -2.87 -2.25
N ARG A 572 -10.79 -3.13 -3.47
CA ARG A 572 -10.17 -2.64 -4.71
C ARG A 572 -10.08 -1.13 -4.73
N ASN A 573 -11.18 -0.45 -4.43
CA ASN A 573 -11.22 1.00 -4.43
C ASN A 573 -10.26 1.60 -3.39
N PHE A 574 -10.13 1.01 -2.18
CA PHE A 574 -9.14 1.48 -1.21
C PHE A 574 -7.70 1.32 -1.72
N LYS A 575 -7.38 0.20 -2.38
CA LYS A 575 -6.07 0.02 -3.01
C LYS A 575 -5.81 1.06 -4.12
N ASP A 576 -6.81 1.34 -4.95
CA ASP A 576 -6.71 2.38 -5.98
C ASP A 576 -6.51 3.78 -5.35
N ILE A 577 -7.21 4.09 -4.25
CA ILE A 577 -7.00 5.35 -3.51
C ILE A 577 -5.58 5.43 -2.96
N ILE A 578 -5.05 4.36 -2.38
CA ILE A 578 -3.67 4.30 -1.87
C ILE A 578 -2.69 4.61 -3.01
N ASP A 579 -2.84 3.94 -4.16
CA ASP A 579 -1.98 4.14 -5.33
C ASP A 579 -2.06 5.60 -5.85
N ILE A 580 -3.25 6.16 -5.98
CA ILE A 580 -3.44 7.54 -6.46
C ILE A 580 -2.94 8.56 -5.43
N SER A 581 -3.23 8.35 -4.15
CA SER A 581 -2.77 9.22 -3.05
C SER A 581 -1.26 9.27 -2.96
N TYR A 582 -0.59 8.17 -3.29
CA TYR A 582 0.87 8.13 -3.38
C TYR A 582 1.39 9.07 -4.48
N ILE A 583 0.78 9.03 -5.67
CA ILE A 583 1.14 9.87 -6.81
C ILE A 583 0.83 11.35 -6.55
N THR A 584 -0.35 11.65 -5.99
CA THR A 584 -0.81 13.02 -5.70
C THR A 584 -0.23 13.57 -4.41
N SER A 585 0.46 12.73 -3.66
CA SER A 585 1.02 13.08 -2.36
C SER A 585 -0.06 13.46 -1.31
N ASP A 586 -1.24 12.85 -1.38
CA ASP A 586 -2.31 13.03 -0.39
C ASP A 586 -2.11 12.10 0.82
N LEU A 587 -1.29 12.53 1.78
CA LEU A 587 -1.01 11.73 2.99
C LEU A 587 -2.27 11.43 3.79
N ARG A 588 -3.22 12.39 3.85
CA ARG A 588 -4.46 12.20 4.60
C ARG A 588 -5.38 11.20 3.92
N GLY A 589 -5.60 11.35 2.61
CA GLY A 589 -6.37 10.39 1.82
C GLY A 589 -5.81 8.99 1.91
N ARG A 590 -4.49 8.86 1.85
CA ARG A 590 -3.78 7.60 2.02
C ARG A 590 -4.00 6.98 3.41
N ALA A 591 -3.84 7.77 4.49
CA ALA A 591 -4.04 7.29 5.86
C ALA A 591 -5.45 6.74 6.08
N TYR A 592 -6.47 7.45 5.60
CA TYR A 592 -7.86 6.97 5.67
C TYR A 592 -8.08 5.70 4.85
N ALA A 593 -7.51 5.63 3.64
CA ALA A 593 -7.69 4.46 2.77
C ALA A 593 -7.00 3.21 3.33
N GLU A 594 -5.76 3.32 3.84
CA GLU A 594 -5.06 2.21 4.48
C GLU A 594 -5.77 1.74 5.74
N PHE A 595 -6.20 2.66 6.58
CA PHE A 595 -6.98 2.35 7.78
C PHE A 595 -8.28 1.60 7.45
N ASN A 596 -9.08 2.13 6.52
CA ASN A 596 -10.34 1.51 6.14
C ASN A 596 -10.13 0.17 5.41
N LEU A 597 -9.04 0.02 4.66
CA LEU A 597 -8.65 -1.25 4.03
C LEU A 597 -8.36 -2.33 5.07
N VAL A 598 -7.60 -1.98 6.13
CA VAL A 598 -7.33 -2.90 7.25
C VAL A 598 -8.64 -3.37 7.88
N GLU A 599 -9.57 -2.46 8.14
CA GLU A 599 -10.89 -2.80 8.70
C GLU A 599 -11.65 -3.78 7.81
N GLN A 600 -11.73 -3.51 6.50
CA GLN A 600 -12.45 -4.39 5.57
C GLN A 600 -11.81 -5.78 5.47
N LEU A 601 -10.49 -5.86 5.43
CA LEU A 601 -9.77 -7.13 5.40
C LEU A 601 -9.99 -7.95 6.68
N ASP A 602 -10.01 -7.30 7.85
CA ASP A 602 -10.27 -7.97 9.12
C ASP A 602 -11.73 -8.45 9.22
N ILE A 603 -12.71 -7.69 8.72
CA ILE A 603 -14.12 -8.11 8.68
C ILE A 603 -14.29 -9.40 7.88
N ILE A 604 -13.65 -9.54 6.72
CA ILE A 604 -13.75 -10.76 5.90
C ILE A 604 -12.82 -11.89 6.37
N GLY A 605 -11.91 -11.62 7.32
CA GLY A 605 -10.99 -12.60 7.90
C GLY A 605 -9.68 -12.79 7.13
N GLU A 606 -9.23 -11.79 6.37
CA GLU A 606 -7.92 -11.76 5.68
C GLU A 606 -6.85 -11.01 6.49
N SER A 607 -6.70 -11.38 7.76
CA SER A 607 -5.84 -10.69 8.73
C SER A 607 -4.35 -10.67 8.34
N SER A 608 -3.88 -11.68 7.62
CA SER A 608 -2.49 -11.71 7.14
C SER A 608 -2.20 -10.67 6.05
N GLU A 609 -3.22 -10.23 5.33
CA GLU A 609 -3.09 -9.15 4.35
C GLU A 609 -3.19 -7.79 5.04
N SER A 610 -4.07 -7.63 6.04
CA SER A 610 -4.21 -6.38 6.79
C SER A 610 -2.92 -6.01 7.53
N GLU A 611 -2.16 -6.99 8.05
CA GLU A 611 -0.85 -6.75 8.69
C GLU A 611 0.17 -6.02 7.81
N ASN A 612 0.04 -6.08 6.47
CA ASN A 612 0.94 -5.38 5.56
C ASN A 612 0.72 -3.86 5.54
N TYR A 613 -0.49 -3.38 5.89
CA TYR A 613 -0.88 -1.97 5.82
C TYR A 613 -0.78 -1.26 7.18
N ILE A 614 -0.86 -2.00 8.30
CA ILE A 614 -0.88 -1.42 9.65
C ILE A 614 0.33 -0.53 9.95
N PRO A 615 1.60 -0.94 9.70
CA PRO A 615 2.75 -0.11 10.06
C PRO A 615 2.77 1.23 9.34
N THR A 616 2.32 1.26 8.08
CA THR A 616 2.27 2.50 7.30
C THR A 616 1.08 3.35 7.73
N ALA A 617 -0.09 2.75 7.95
CA ALA A 617 -1.26 3.46 8.47
C ALA A 617 -0.96 4.13 9.82
N GLU A 618 -0.32 3.40 10.75
CA GLU A 618 0.10 3.93 12.05
C GLU A 618 0.99 5.16 11.90
N LYS A 619 1.99 5.06 11.05
CA LYS A 619 2.93 6.15 10.82
C LYS A 619 2.29 7.35 10.12
N LEU A 620 1.42 7.12 9.13
CA LEU A 620 0.65 8.18 8.48
C LEU A 620 -0.25 8.90 9.47
N VAL A 621 -0.96 8.15 10.31
CA VAL A 621 -1.83 8.71 11.35
C VAL A 621 -1.03 9.55 12.34
N SER A 622 0.17 9.13 12.73
CA SER A 622 1.04 9.89 13.63
C SER A 622 1.56 11.21 13.02
N LEU A 623 1.68 11.30 11.70
CA LEU A 623 2.11 12.50 10.99
C LEU A 623 0.99 13.52 10.77
N ILE A 624 -0.27 13.08 10.84
CA ILE A 624 -1.45 13.91 10.58
C ILE A 624 -2.03 14.33 11.92
N SER A 625 -2.06 15.63 12.19
CA SER A 625 -2.69 16.18 13.40
C SER A 625 -4.23 16.11 13.30
N ASP A 626 -4.78 14.89 13.25
CA ASP A 626 -6.21 14.59 13.26
C ASP A 626 -6.50 13.59 14.39
N GLU A 627 -6.86 14.12 15.55
CA GLU A 627 -7.07 13.34 16.77
C GLU A 627 -8.26 12.38 16.64
N SER A 628 -9.26 12.74 15.83
CA SER A 628 -10.39 11.87 15.55
C SER A 628 -9.98 10.63 14.72
N LEU A 629 -9.13 10.84 13.71
CA LEU A 629 -8.56 9.76 12.92
C LEU A 629 -7.65 8.87 13.79
N SER A 630 -6.77 9.50 14.58
CA SER A 630 -5.86 8.81 15.48
C SER A 630 -6.62 7.93 16.48
N SER A 631 -7.65 8.46 17.15
CA SER A 631 -8.49 7.68 18.06
C SER A 631 -9.17 6.52 17.35
N SER A 632 -9.70 6.70 16.12
CA SER A 632 -10.32 5.63 15.38
C SER A 632 -9.32 4.53 15.00
N PHE A 633 -8.16 4.93 14.47
CA PHE A 633 -7.11 3.99 14.09
C PHE A 633 -6.66 3.11 15.26
N HIS A 634 -6.29 3.72 16.39
CA HIS A 634 -5.83 2.97 17.56
C HIS A 634 -6.91 2.03 18.12
N ARG A 635 -8.19 2.41 18.06
CA ARG A 635 -9.30 1.53 18.43
C ARG A 635 -9.38 0.29 17.53
N PHE A 636 -9.32 0.47 16.21
CA PHE A 636 -9.37 -0.65 15.28
C PHE A 636 -8.12 -1.50 15.32
N PHE A 637 -6.96 -0.89 15.52
CA PHE A 637 -5.71 -1.62 15.69
C PHE A 637 -5.76 -2.45 16.98
N GLY A 638 -6.32 -1.93 18.07
CA GLY A 638 -6.60 -2.70 19.29
C GLY A 638 -7.47 -3.93 19.02
N LEU A 639 -8.54 -3.81 18.20
CA LEU A 639 -9.37 -4.95 17.80
C LEU A 639 -8.62 -5.96 16.93
N HIS A 640 -7.81 -5.51 15.99
CA HIS A 640 -6.93 -6.36 15.21
C HIS A 640 -5.98 -7.16 16.11
N LEU A 641 -5.39 -6.53 17.11
CA LEU A 641 -4.52 -7.17 18.09
C LEU A 641 -5.27 -8.18 18.95
N ILE A 642 -6.52 -7.92 19.37
CA ILE A 642 -7.37 -8.91 20.04
C ILE A 642 -7.55 -10.14 19.15
N GLN A 643 -7.91 -9.96 17.89
CA GLN A 643 -8.11 -11.05 16.94
C GLN A 643 -6.86 -11.92 16.77
N ASN A 644 -5.68 -11.33 16.95
CA ASN A 644 -4.37 -12.02 16.89
C ASN A 644 -3.83 -12.44 18.26
N CYS A 645 -4.64 -12.43 19.30
CA CYS A 645 -4.31 -12.81 20.69
C CYS A 645 -3.19 -11.95 21.32
N LYS A 646 -2.94 -10.73 20.85
CA LYS A 646 -1.94 -9.80 21.39
C LYS A 646 -2.58 -8.83 22.40
N PHE A 647 -3.05 -9.35 23.54
CA PHE A 647 -3.94 -8.61 24.45
C PHE A 647 -3.27 -7.44 25.20
N GLU A 648 -1.96 -7.53 25.53
CA GLU A 648 -1.22 -6.40 26.12
C GLU A 648 -1.17 -5.20 25.14
N GLY A 649 -0.72 -5.45 23.89
CA GLY A 649 -0.71 -4.42 22.87
C GLY A 649 -2.11 -3.85 22.57
N ALA A 650 -3.13 -4.71 22.53
CA ALA A 650 -4.51 -4.26 22.36
C ALA A 650 -4.95 -3.29 23.46
N LYS A 651 -4.60 -3.57 24.73
CA LYS A 651 -4.89 -2.67 25.86
C LYS A 651 -4.19 -1.31 25.66
N GLU A 652 -2.90 -1.32 25.30
CA GLU A 652 -2.14 -0.10 25.04
C GLU A 652 -2.80 0.75 23.93
N GLU A 653 -3.23 0.12 22.86
CA GLU A 653 -3.91 0.78 21.76
C GLU A 653 -5.26 1.40 22.17
N PHE A 654 -6.06 0.71 22.98
CA PHE A 654 -7.30 1.29 23.52
C PHE A 654 -7.04 2.44 24.49
N ASP A 655 -5.96 2.40 25.28
CA ASP A 655 -5.58 3.49 26.18
C ASP A 655 -5.12 4.72 25.37
N ILE A 656 -4.36 4.53 24.30
CA ILE A 656 -3.99 5.61 23.37
C ILE A 656 -5.24 6.18 22.69
N SER A 657 -6.10 5.31 22.15
CA SER A 657 -7.35 5.71 21.52
C SER A 657 -8.25 6.53 22.47
N ARG A 658 -8.31 6.12 23.75
CA ARG A 658 -9.05 6.86 24.80
C ARG A 658 -8.45 8.24 25.04
N SER A 659 -7.13 8.34 25.20
CA SER A 659 -6.45 9.62 25.40
C SER A 659 -6.73 10.59 24.25
N LYS A 660 -6.71 10.10 23.01
CA LYS A 660 -7.04 10.88 21.81
C LYS A 660 -8.52 11.31 21.78
N ALA A 661 -9.41 10.44 22.22
CA ALA A 661 -10.84 10.78 22.38
C ALA A 661 -11.08 11.83 23.49
N GLU A 662 -10.29 11.81 24.55
CA GLU A 662 -10.33 12.82 25.63
C GLU A 662 -9.90 14.20 25.11
N GLU A 663 -8.89 14.28 24.23
CA GLU A 663 -8.44 15.53 23.60
C GLU A 663 -9.56 16.20 22.77
N ILE A 664 -10.45 15.42 22.16
CA ILE A 664 -11.58 15.92 21.35
C ILE A 664 -12.92 15.91 22.10
N GLU A 665 -12.92 15.64 23.41
CA GLU A 665 -14.10 15.57 24.28
C GLU A 665 -15.19 14.59 23.80
N ASP A 666 -14.81 13.54 23.07
CA ASP A 666 -15.73 12.52 22.56
C ASP A 666 -16.05 11.49 23.65
N LYS A 667 -17.08 11.81 24.44
CA LYS A 667 -17.51 11.00 25.60
C LYS A 667 -17.82 9.55 25.25
N GLN A 668 -18.36 9.31 24.07
CA GLN A 668 -18.76 7.97 23.67
C GLN A 668 -17.53 7.12 23.33
N ARG A 669 -16.59 7.64 22.54
CA ARG A 669 -15.33 6.95 22.25
C ARG A 669 -14.50 6.70 23.50
N ILE A 670 -14.44 7.67 24.41
CA ILE A 670 -13.79 7.50 25.72
C ILE A 670 -14.36 6.28 26.44
N ARG A 671 -15.69 6.15 26.47
CA ARG A 671 -16.39 5.07 27.17
C ARG A 671 -16.18 3.71 26.48
N ILE A 672 -16.23 3.65 25.16
CA ILE A 672 -16.00 2.45 24.37
C ILE A 672 -14.57 1.93 24.59
N ASN A 673 -13.57 2.81 24.43
CA ASN A 673 -12.17 2.45 24.60
C ASN A 673 -11.86 2.05 26.06
N LYS A 674 -12.49 2.71 27.04
CA LYS A 674 -12.39 2.31 28.45
C LYS A 674 -12.93 0.89 28.66
N PHE A 675 -14.06 0.53 28.05
CA PHE A 675 -14.61 -0.83 28.13
C PHE A 675 -13.61 -1.86 27.61
N PHE A 676 -13.03 -1.64 26.41
CA PHE A 676 -12.07 -2.58 25.85
C PHE A 676 -10.78 -2.67 26.66
N SER A 677 -10.24 -1.56 27.15
CA SER A 677 -9.04 -1.56 27.99
C SER A 677 -9.26 -2.34 29.29
N LEU A 678 -10.38 -2.13 29.98
CA LEU A 678 -10.74 -2.88 31.17
C LEU A 678 -11.00 -4.36 30.89
N PHE A 679 -11.65 -4.69 29.75
CA PHE A 679 -11.87 -6.06 29.37
C PHE A 679 -10.54 -6.78 29.06
N MET A 680 -9.57 -6.12 28.46
CA MET A 680 -8.22 -6.68 28.30
C MET A 680 -7.54 -6.91 29.65
N ASP A 681 -7.67 -6.00 30.60
CA ASP A 681 -7.18 -6.20 31.98
C ASP A 681 -7.81 -7.45 32.64
N GLU A 682 -9.12 -7.65 32.47
CA GLU A 682 -9.79 -8.84 32.97
C GLU A 682 -9.24 -10.14 32.36
N VAL A 683 -8.99 -10.12 31.03
CA VAL A 683 -8.44 -11.29 30.32
C VAL A 683 -7.00 -11.56 30.77
N LEU A 684 -6.16 -10.53 30.85
CA LEU A 684 -4.74 -10.65 31.21
C LEU A 684 -4.51 -11.14 32.64
N HIS A 685 -5.34 -10.66 33.58
CA HIS A 685 -5.17 -10.97 35.00
C HIS A 685 -6.12 -12.06 35.52
N GLY A 686 -7.07 -12.53 34.69
CA GLY A 686 -8.08 -13.52 35.06
C GLY A 686 -9.03 -13.05 36.18
N LYS A 687 -9.15 -11.74 36.38
CA LYS A 687 -9.95 -11.14 37.48
C LYS A 687 -11.02 -10.20 36.93
N ARG A 688 -12.27 -10.48 37.30
CA ARG A 688 -13.42 -9.62 36.98
C ARG A 688 -13.29 -8.24 37.64
N LEU A 689 -13.54 -7.19 36.92
CA LEU A 689 -13.53 -5.80 37.37
C LEU A 689 -14.96 -5.28 37.50
N GLN A 690 -15.30 -4.71 38.66
CA GLN A 690 -16.61 -4.10 38.92
C GLN A 690 -16.87 -2.92 37.99
N GLU A 691 -15.83 -2.19 37.66
CA GLU A 691 -15.92 -1.02 36.78
C GLU A 691 -16.40 -1.39 35.37
N THR A 692 -15.99 -2.55 34.83
CA THR A 692 -16.52 -3.08 33.56
C THR A 692 -18.01 -3.38 33.66
N ASP A 693 -18.46 -3.98 34.77
CA ASP A 693 -19.88 -4.27 35.02
C ASP A 693 -20.71 -3.00 35.10
N ASP A 694 -20.18 -1.95 35.71
CA ASP A 694 -20.87 -0.67 35.85
C ASP A 694 -21.02 0.03 34.49
N LEU A 695 -19.96 0.01 33.65
CA LEU A 695 -20.02 0.50 32.27
C LEU A 695 -21.07 -0.21 31.42
N ILE A 696 -21.20 -1.54 31.58
CA ILE A 696 -22.21 -2.32 30.85
C ILE A 696 -23.61 -1.98 31.32
N ARG A 697 -23.84 -1.79 32.64
CA ARG A 697 -25.15 -1.44 33.19
C ARG A 697 -25.68 -0.09 32.73
N GLU A 698 -24.79 0.88 32.53
CA GLU A 698 -25.15 2.22 32.09
C GLU A 698 -25.67 2.26 30.65
N LYS A 699 -25.61 1.17 29.90
CA LYS A 699 -25.93 1.01 28.48
C LYS A 699 -25.21 1.99 27.56
N PHE A 700 -24.77 1.52 26.43
CA PHE A 700 -24.17 2.35 25.37
C PHE A 700 -25.29 3.05 24.57
N GLU A 701 -25.11 4.34 24.26
CA GLU A 701 -26.07 5.09 23.46
C GLU A 701 -26.05 4.64 22.01
N LEU A 702 -27.22 4.59 21.33
CA LEU A 702 -27.39 4.02 20.00
C LEU A 702 -26.95 4.95 18.84
N GLU A 703 -26.05 5.91 19.12
CA GLU A 703 -25.66 6.92 18.13
C GLU A 703 -24.38 6.56 17.35
N GLU A 704 -23.76 5.40 17.63
CA GLU A 704 -22.57 4.94 16.91
C GLU A 704 -22.79 3.60 16.20
N ASP A 705 -22.24 3.50 15.00
CA ASP A 705 -22.22 2.30 14.17
C ASP A 705 -21.48 1.11 14.80
N PHE A 706 -20.59 1.37 15.78
CA PHE A 706 -19.74 0.39 16.46
C PHE A 706 -20.44 -0.41 17.58
N ILE A 707 -21.65 -0.06 17.99
CA ILE A 707 -22.38 -0.69 19.09
C ILE A 707 -22.56 -2.20 18.94
N PRO A 708 -22.87 -2.77 17.75
CA PRO A 708 -22.98 -4.22 17.60
C PRO A 708 -21.71 -4.97 18.01
N VAL A 709 -20.53 -4.43 17.67
CA VAL A 709 -19.24 -5.01 18.04
C VAL A 709 -19.09 -5.05 19.56
N ILE A 710 -19.46 -3.97 20.25
CA ILE A 710 -19.42 -3.92 21.72
C ILE A 710 -20.29 -5.01 22.34
N TYR A 711 -21.54 -5.18 21.87
CA TYR A 711 -22.42 -6.23 22.39
C TYR A 711 -21.91 -7.64 22.08
N ILE A 712 -21.23 -7.86 20.96
CA ILE A 712 -20.54 -9.13 20.67
C ILE A 712 -19.48 -9.39 21.74
N PHE A 713 -18.63 -8.40 22.06
CA PHE A 713 -17.60 -8.56 23.09
C PHE A 713 -18.17 -8.69 24.50
N ILE A 714 -19.27 -8.00 24.82
CA ILE A 714 -20.01 -8.20 26.08
C ILE A 714 -20.55 -9.64 26.14
N THR A 715 -21.07 -10.17 25.04
CA THR A 715 -21.53 -11.57 24.95
C THR A 715 -20.38 -12.53 25.23
N LEU A 716 -19.23 -12.33 24.57
CA LEU A 716 -18.03 -13.16 24.78
C LEU A 716 -17.54 -13.07 26.24
N ARG A 717 -17.57 -11.87 26.85
CA ARG A 717 -17.22 -11.67 28.25
C ARG A 717 -18.15 -12.45 29.20
N PHE A 718 -19.47 -12.41 29.00
CA PHE A 718 -20.40 -13.17 29.82
C PHE A 718 -20.25 -14.67 29.63
N ILE A 719 -19.98 -15.15 28.42
CA ILE A 719 -19.60 -16.57 28.18
C ILE A 719 -18.33 -16.91 28.95
N TYR A 720 -17.31 -16.04 28.92
CA TYR A 720 -16.04 -16.22 29.62
C TYR A 720 -16.23 -16.36 31.16
N TYR A 721 -17.20 -15.65 31.74
CA TYR A 721 -17.55 -15.75 33.15
C TYR A 721 -18.64 -16.81 33.48
N GLY A 722 -19.20 -17.49 32.51
CA GLY A 722 -20.25 -18.50 32.69
C GLY A 722 -21.64 -17.91 32.93
N GLU A 723 -21.85 -16.61 32.64
CA GLU A 723 -23.15 -15.93 32.86
C GLU A 723 -24.00 -15.99 31.58
N ILE A 724 -24.45 -17.22 31.29
CA ILE A 724 -25.09 -17.56 30.03
C ILE A 724 -26.38 -16.78 29.74
N ASP A 725 -27.19 -16.49 30.78
CA ASP A 725 -28.42 -15.72 30.60
C ASP A 725 -28.15 -14.26 30.24
N LEU A 726 -27.10 -13.66 30.80
CA LEU A 726 -26.64 -12.32 30.39
C LEU A 726 -26.02 -12.33 29.00
N ALA A 727 -25.29 -13.40 28.66
CA ALA A 727 -24.77 -13.58 27.31
C ALA A 727 -25.88 -13.68 26.25
N ILE A 728 -26.99 -14.36 26.52
CA ILE A 728 -28.16 -14.41 25.64
C ILE A 728 -28.69 -13.01 25.39
N LYS A 729 -28.90 -12.25 26.45
CA LYS A 729 -29.42 -10.89 26.35
C LYS A 729 -28.53 -10.00 25.46
N SER A 730 -27.24 -9.97 25.75
CA SER A 730 -26.30 -9.16 24.97
C SER A 730 -26.16 -9.63 23.52
N ALA A 731 -26.26 -10.93 23.25
CA ALA A 731 -26.29 -11.48 21.90
C ALA A 731 -27.52 -11.00 21.10
N LEU A 732 -28.70 -10.96 21.74
CA LEU A 732 -29.89 -10.42 21.12
C LEU A 732 -29.80 -8.90 20.90
N ASP A 733 -29.24 -8.16 21.86
CA ASP A 733 -28.99 -6.72 21.72
C ASP A 733 -28.00 -6.45 20.55
N ALA A 734 -26.98 -7.31 20.32
CA ALA A 734 -26.08 -7.22 19.19
C ALA A 734 -26.80 -7.38 17.84
N VAL A 735 -27.73 -8.34 17.73
CA VAL A 735 -28.52 -8.55 16.51
C VAL A 735 -29.48 -7.39 16.27
N GLU A 736 -30.16 -6.91 17.30
CA GLU A 736 -31.11 -5.79 17.18
C GLU A 736 -30.39 -4.53 16.70
N THR A 737 -29.26 -4.20 17.31
CA THR A 737 -28.48 -3.00 16.94
C THR A 737 -27.87 -3.12 15.55
N ALA A 738 -27.34 -4.29 15.16
CA ALA A 738 -26.83 -4.53 13.82
C ALA A 738 -27.91 -4.38 12.73
N ASN A 739 -29.11 -4.88 13.00
CA ASN A 739 -30.27 -4.71 12.10
C ASN A 739 -30.70 -3.25 11.97
N LYS A 740 -30.65 -2.48 13.03
CA LYS A 740 -30.98 -1.06 13.04
C LYS A 740 -29.97 -0.24 12.24
N ILE A 741 -28.68 -0.52 12.41
CA ILE A 741 -27.59 0.16 11.70
C ILE A 741 -27.60 -0.21 10.22
N GLY A 742 -27.89 -1.46 9.89
CA GLY A 742 -28.01 -1.91 8.50
C GLY A 742 -26.71 -2.44 7.89
N ASP A 743 -25.56 -2.35 8.58
CA ASP A 743 -24.27 -2.84 8.13
C ASP A 743 -24.27 -4.37 7.94
N ASN A 744 -23.85 -4.84 6.77
CA ASN A 744 -23.89 -6.25 6.41
C ASN A 744 -22.86 -7.09 7.18
N GLY A 745 -21.70 -6.52 7.47
CA GLY A 745 -20.67 -7.18 8.28
C GLY A 745 -21.16 -7.42 9.70
N TYR A 746 -21.69 -6.40 10.35
CA TYR A 746 -22.23 -6.50 11.71
C TYR A 746 -23.45 -7.42 11.78
N LYS A 747 -24.36 -7.37 10.80
CA LYS A 747 -25.49 -8.31 10.71
C LYS A 747 -25.01 -9.75 10.61
N THR A 748 -24.03 -10.02 9.75
CA THR A 748 -23.49 -11.35 9.54
C THR A 748 -22.81 -11.86 10.82
N HIS A 749 -21.93 -11.05 11.42
CA HIS A 749 -21.22 -11.43 12.64
C HIS A 749 -22.15 -11.61 13.83
N SER A 750 -23.11 -10.70 14.07
CA SER A 750 -23.99 -10.79 15.25
C SER A 750 -25.01 -11.90 15.17
N SER A 751 -25.49 -12.25 13.96
CA SER A 751 -26.60 -13.19 13.75
C SER A 751 -26.36 -14.59 14.30
N ILE A 752 -25.11 -15.03 14.41
CA ILE A 752 -24.75 -16.36 14.91
C ILE A 752 -24.76 -16.47 16.42
N PHE A 753 -24.56 -15.36 17.16
CA PHE A 753 -24.33 -15.39 18.60
C PHE A 753 -25.53 -15.86 19.43
N PRO A 754 -26.81 -15.47 19.18
CA PRO A 754 -27.93 -16.00 19.91
C PRO A 754 -28.01 -17.52 19.84
N SER A 755 -27.92 -18.09 18.64
CA SER A 755 -27.91 -19.54 18.45
C SER A 755 -26.75 -20.20 19.16
N LEU A 756 -25.57 -19.59 19.11
CA LEU A 756 -24.37 -20.03 19.78
C LEU A 756 -24.57 -20.12 21.28
N VAL A 757 -25.12 -19.08 21.90
CA VAL A 757 -25.29 -19.02 23.36
C VAL A 757 -26.38 -19.96 23.84
N TYR A 758 -27.52 -20.14 23.10
CA TYR A 758 -28.52 -21.11 23.41
C TYR A 758 -28.00 -22.57 23.24
N PHE A 759 -27.14 -22.83 22.26
CA PHE A 759 -26.42 -24.10 22.15
C PHE A 759 -25.57 -24.37 23.40
N LEU A 760 -24.83 -23.36 23.89
CA LEU A 760 -24.02 -23.46 25.11
C LEU A 760 -24.88 -23.67 26.35
N LYS A 761 -26.06 -23.06 26.44
CA LYS A 761 -27.02 -23.23 27.51
C LYS A 761 -27.63 -24.64 27.55
N GLY A 762 -27.66 -25.37 26.44
CA GLY A 762 -28.33 -26.64 26.29
C GLY A 762 -29.83 -26.55 25.98
N ASP A 763 -30.36 -25.35 25.72
CA ASP A 763 -31.77 -25.14 25.38
C ASP A 763 -32.00 -25.43 23.88
N GLY A 764 -32.35 -26.70 23.61
CA GLY A 764 -32.49 -27.18 22.23
C GLY A 764 -33.61 -26.53 21.41
N ASP A 765 -34.71 -26.12 22.08
CA ASP A 765 -35.85 -25.53 21.38
C ASP A 765 -35.57 -24.05 21.06
N ALA A 766 -35.04 -23.28 22.03
CA ALA A 766 -34.60 -21.93 21.78
C ALA A 766 -33.46 -21.86 20.73
N PHE A 767 -32.51 -22.80 20.81
CA PHE A 767 -31.45 -22.93 19.81
C PHE A 767 -32.01 -23.10 18.39
N LYS A 768 -32.93 -24.08 18.20
CA LYS A 768 -33.54 -24.31 16.86
C LYS A 768 -34.31 -23.10 16.35
N ASN A 769 -35.04 -22.42 17.25
CA ASN A 769 -35.76 -21.20 16.89
C ASN A 769 -34.81 -20.09 16.44
N GLU A 770 -33.74 -19.79 17.19
CA GLU A 770 -32.79 -18.74 16.82
C GLU A 770 -31.97 -19.12 15.59
N PHE A 771 -31.54 -20.37 15.45
CA PHE A 771 -30.85 -20.84 14.26
C PHE A 771 -31.72 -20.71 13.01
N GLY A 772 -33.03 -20.97 13.11
CA GLY A 772 -33.97 -20.79 12.01
C GLY A 772 -34.15 -19.33 11.57
N LYS A 773 -33.79 -18.36 12.40
CA LYS A 773 -33.82 -16.92 12.05
C LYS A 773 -32.60 -16.47 11.23
N ILE A 774 -31.50 -17.23 11.24
CA ILE A 774 -30.30 -16.89 10.48
C ILE A 774 -30.59 -17.05 8.99
N LYS A 775 -30.61 -15.92 8.28
CA LYS A 775 -30.84 -15.87 6.83
C LYS A 775 -29.74 -15.05 6.17
N ASN A 776 -29.32 -15.47 4.99
CA ASN A 776 -28.47 -14.67 4.09
C ASN A 776 -27.14 -14.23 4.74
N LEU A 777 -26.41 -15.16 5.37
CA LEU A 777 -25.02 -14.88 5.78
C LEU A 777 -24.18 -14.51 4.56
N ASP A 778 -23.42 -13.45 4.68
CA ASP A 778 -22.50 -13.06 3.62
C ASP A 778 -21.39 -14.10 3.48
N LYS A 779 -21.23 -14.64 2.27
CA LYS A 779 -20.29 -15.73 1.99
C LYS A 779 -18.83 -15.29 2.08
N GLN A 780 -18.55 -14.01 1.92
CA GLN A 780 -17.18 -13.46 2.00
C GLN A 780 -16.67 -13.38 3.44
N ILE A 781 -17.58 -13.32 4.42
CA ILE A 781 -17.23 -13.26 5.84
C ILE A 781 -17.06 -14.68 6.39
N LYS A 782 -15.83 -15.15 6.45
CA LYS A 782 -15.51 -16.57 6.69
C LYS A 782 -15.92 -17.09 8.07
N TYR A 783 -15.58 -16.39 9.15
CA TYR A 783 -15.78 -16.89 10.52
C TYR A 783 -17.24 -17.21 10.88
N PRO A 784 -18.23 -16.32 10.68
CA PRO A 784 -19.64 -16.65 10.92
C PRO A 784 -20.16 -17.81 10.09
N ASN A 785 -19.71 -17.94 8.83
CA ASN A 785 -20.10 -19.05 7.96
C ASN A 785 -19.59 -20.40 8.47
N TYR A 786 -18.38 -20.46 9.01
CA TYR A 786 -17.88 -21.70 9.62
C TYR A 786 -18.64 -22.07 10.89
N ILE A 787 -18.96 -21.11 11.76
CA ILE A 787 -19.81 -21.35 12.94
C ILE A 787 -21.20 -21.85 12.54
N TYR A 788 -21.83 -21.19 11.57
CA TYR A 788 -23.12 -21.61 11.04
C TYR A 788 -23.08 -23.03 10.48
N GLY A 789 -22.03 -23.37 9.71
CA GLY A 789 -21.80 -24.72 9.20
C GLY A 789 -21.70 -25.75 10.34
N ALA A 790 -20.97 -25.46 11.41
CA ALA A 790 -20.81 -26.29 12.57
C ALA A 790 -22.15 -26.53 13.31
N LEU A 791 -22.91 -25.47 13.52
CA LEU A 791 -24.26 -25.56 14.15
C LEU A 791 -25.25 -26.36 13.28
N LYS A 792 -25.17 -26.21 11.96
CA LYS A 792 -25.99 -26.97 11.00
C LYS A 792 -25.68 -28.45 11.05
N VAL A 793 -24.40 -28.83 11.11
CA VAL A 793 -23.92 -30.23 11.25
C VAL A 793 -24.43 -30.83 12.57
N TYR A 794 -24.41 -30.08 13.65
CA TYR A 794 -25.00 -30.49 14.93
C TYR A 794 -26.49 -30.79 14.82
N LEU A 795 -27.27 -29.92 14.17
CA LEU A 795 -28.70 -30.10 13.96
C LEU A 795 -29.04 -31.33 13.13
N SER A 796 -28.23 -31.67 12.14
CA SER A 796 -28.42 -32.83 11.27
C SER A 796 -27.84 -34.11 11.85
N ASN A 797 -27.18 -34.08 13.02
CA ASN A 797 -26.47 -35.19 13.64
C ASN A 797 -25.44 -35.85 12.69
N ASP A 798 -24.76 -35.03 11.88
CA ASP A 798 -23.86 -35.46 10.80
C ASP A 798 -22.38 -35.45 11.26
N LEU A 799 -21.92 -36.56 11.80
CA LEU A 799 -20.52 -36.74 12.25
C LEU A 799 -19.49 -36.69 11.12
N ASP A 800 -19.85 -37.12 9.92
CA ASP A 800 -18.92 -37.07 8.77
C ASP A 800 -18.80 -35.64 8.22
N GLY A 801 -19.89 -34.88 8.18
CA GLY A 801 -19.87 -33.44 7.90
C GLY A 801 -19.04 -32.69 8.92
N LEU A 802 -19.03 -33.06 10.20
CA LEU A 802 -18.18 -32.44 11.23
C LEU A 802 -16.69 -32.71 10.97
N LYS A 803 -16.34 -33.93 10.57
CA LYS A 803 -14.95 -34.29 10.21
C LYS A 803 -14.47 -33.50 8.98
N GLN A 804 -15.33 -33.34 7.96
CA GLN A 804 -15.02 -32.55 6.77
C GLN A 804 -14.79 -31.08 7.14
N LEU A 805 -15.67 -30.49 7.96
CA LEU A 805 -15.53 -29.11 8.43
C LEU A 805 -14.24 -28.91 9.22
N LYS A 806 -13.88 -29.85 10.10
CA LYS A 806 -12.63 -29.84 10.87
C LYS A 806 -11.39 -29.88 9.95
N ASN A 807 -11.42 -30.68 8.89
CA ASN A 807 -10.35 -30.71 7.89
C ASN A 807 -10.25 -29.39 7.12
N THR A 808 -11.37 -28.80 6.75
CA THR A 808 -11.40 -27.49 6.07
C THR A 808 -10.80 -26.40 6.97
N ILE A 809 -11.14 -26.36 8.26
CA ILE A 809 -10.62 -25.38 9.23
C ILE A 809 -9.12 -25.57 9.49
N ASN A 810 -8.59 -26.77 9.32
CA ASN A 810 -7.16 -27.04 9.43
C ASN A 810 -6.40 -26.90 8.11
N SER A 811 -7.09 -26.58 7.02
CA SER A 811 -6.50 -26.39 5.70
C SER A 811 -5.79 -25.03 5.52
N ALA A 812 -5.08 -24.88 4.39
CA ALA A 812 -4.42 -23.64 4.02
C ALA A 812 -5.39 -22.44 3.87
N GLU A 813 -6.67 -22.68 3.54
CA GLU A 813 -7.68 -21.62 3.42
C GLU A 813 -7.92 -20.86 4.72
N THR A 814 -7.81 -21.54 5.88
CA THR A 814 -7.98 -20.91 7.19
C THR A 814 -6.66 -20.47 7.83
N SER A 815 -5.53 -20.69 7.16
CA SER A 815 -4.22 -20.24 7.64
C SER A 815 -4.14 -18.71 7.77
N LYS A 816 -4.90 -17.99 6.96
CA LYS A 816 -5.01 -16.53 6.94
C LYS A 816 -6.02 -15.95 7.96
N MET A 817 -6.82 -16.82 8.59
CA MET A 817 -7.80 -16.39 9.58
C MET A 817 -7.11 -15.92 10.87
N PRO A 818 -7.63 -14.88 11.54
CA PRO A 818 -7.11 -14.43 12.83
C PRO A 818 -7.01 -15.54 13.85
N SER A 819 -5.95 -15.52 14.66
CA SER A 819 -5.63 -16.60 15.62
C SER A 819 -6.75 -16.86 16.62
N LEU A 820 -7.40 -15.81 17.13
CA LEU A 820 -8.51 -15.94 18.10
C LEU A 820 -9.74 -16.55 17.43
N ASN A 821 -10.13 -16.09 16.24
CA ASN A 821 -11.28 -16.61 15.53
C ASN A 821 -11.10 -18.09 15.19
N LYS A 822 -9.91 -18.49 14.80
CA LYS A 822 -9.55 -19.89 14.54
C LYS A 822 -9.63 -20.73 15.81
N LEU A 823 -9.10 -20.23 16.92
CA LEU A 823 -9.17 -20.89 18.22
C LEU A 823 -10.62 -21.06 18.69
N LEU A 824 -11.42 -20.00 18.67
CA LEU A 824 -12.83 -20.04 19.07
C LEU A 824 -13.62 -21.04 18.23
N LEU A 825 -13.34 -21.11 16.93
CA LEU A 825 -13.97 -22.04 16.02
C LEU A 825 -13.57 -23.50 16.33
N GLN A 826 -12.30 -23.78 16.61
CA GLN A 826 -11.81 -25.10 16.98
C GLN A 826 -12.43 -25.59 18.30
N LEU A 827 -12.50 -24.70 19.29
CA LEU A 827 -13.18 -24.98 20.57
C LEU A 827 -14.66 -25.30 20.39
N PHE A 828 -15.30 -24.54 19.54
CA PHE A 828 -16.71 -24.68 19.23
C PHE A 828 -17.02 -26.03 18.62
N ILE A 829 -16.20 -26.42 17.66
CA ILE A 829 -16.29 -27.76 17.04
C ILE A 829 -16.06 -28.87 18.04
N SER A 830 -15.11 -28.70 18.96
CA SER A 830 -14.89 -29.65 20.03
C SER A 830 -16.13 -29.80 20.93
N PHE A 831 -16.83 -28.70 21.28
CA PHE A 831 -18.08 -28.77 22.04
C PHE A 831 -19.19 -29.48 21.26
N ILE A 832 -19.27 -29.31 19.96
CA ILE A 832 -20.22 -30.02 19.11
C ILE A 832 -19.89 -31.51 19.03
N GLU A 833 -18.63 -31.88 18.87
CA GLU A 833 -18.15 -33.28 18.87
C GLU A 833 -18.57 -34.03 20.17
N ASP A 834 -18.34 -33.37 21.30
CA ASP A 834 -18.66 -33.94 22.59
C ASP A 834 -20.18 -34.13 22.79
N LYS A 835 -20.98 -33.13 22.38
CA LYS A 835 -22.45 -33.23 22.46
C LYS A 835 -23.02 -34.32 21.55
N LEU A 836 -22.44 -34.50 20.38
CA LEU A 836 -22.85 -35.54 19.43
C LEU A 836 -22.43 -36.93 19.88
N SER A 837 -21.29 -37.06 20.59
CA SER A 837 -20.77 -38.35 21.04
C SER A 837 -21.30 -38.82 22.40
N SER A 838 -21.60 -37.94 23.37
CA SER A 838 -21.93 -38.26 24.72
C SER A 838 -23.37 -37.99 25.16
N HIS A 839 -24.15 -37.21 24.38
CA HIS A 839 -25.54 -36.80 24.72
C HIS A 839 -25.64 -36.04 26.06
N THR A 840 -24.52 -35.58 26.64
CA THR A 840 -24.49 -34.91 27.95
C THR A 840 -24.56 -33.36 27.79
N GLU A 841 -25.05 -32.69 28.82
CA GLU A 841 -25.01 -31.24 28.94
C GLU A 841 -23.56 -30.72 28.97
N ILE A 842 -23.35 -29.48 28.54
CA ILE A 842 -22.01 -28.88 28.56
C ILE A 842 -21.58 -28.71 30.01
N ASN A 843 -20.50 -29.37 30.39
CA ASN A 843 -19.93 -29.33 31.72
C ASN A 843 -19.31 -27.95 32.02
N PRO A 844 -19.50 -27.33 33.22
CA PRO A 844 -18.80 -26.14 33.66
C PRO A 844 -17.28 -26.17 33.51
N ASP A 845 -16.67 -27.37 33.60
CA ASP A 845 -15.23 -27.56 33.39
C ASP A 845 -14.77 -27.14 31.96
N LYS A 846 -15.66 -27.15 30.96
CA LYS A 846 -15.34 -26.71 29.59
C LYS A 846 -15.29 -25.20 29.41
N ILE A 847 -16.02 -24.47 30.23
CA ILE A 847 -15.87 -22.99 30.29
C ILE A 847 -14.50 -22.67 30.89
N ALA A 848 -14.05 -23.47 31.90
CA ALA A 848 -12.69 -23.31 32.43
C ALA A 848 -11.61 -23.67 31.37
N GLU A 849 -11.86 -24.69 30.54
CA GLU A 849 -10.98 -25.03 29.42
C GLU A 849 -10.95 -23.92 28.34
N PHE A 850 -12.08 -23.28 28.04
CA PHE A 850 -12.17 -22.13 27.17
C PHE A 850 -11.27 -20.99 27.65
N ARG A 851 -11.33 -20.63 28.93
CA ARG A 851 -10.44 -19.63 29.54
C ARG A 851 -8.97 -19.99 29.40
N LYS A 852 -8.63 -21.26 29.71
CA LYS A 852 -7.26 -21.73 29.61
C LYS A 852 -6.70 -21.62 28.18
N GLN A 853 -7.48 -21.99 27.18
CA GLN A 853 -7.03 -21.96 25.79
C GLN A 853 -6.90 -20.54 25.22
N ILE A 854 -7.73 -19.57 25.67
CA ILE A 854 -7.51 -18.16 25.37
C ILE A 854 -6.17 -17.68 25.93
N MET A 855 -5.84 -18.04 27.15
CA MET A 855 -4.56 -17.70 27.76
C MET A 855 -3.37 -18.42 27.11
N GLU A 856 -3.55 -19.65 26.64
CA GLU A 856 -2.53 -20.35 25.85
C GLU A 856 -2.31 -19.72 24.48
N CYS A 857 -3.36 -19.19 23.83
CA CYS A 857 -3.24 -18.42 22.59
C CYS A 857 -2.42 -17.15 22.81
N TYR A 858 -2.73 -16.40 23.86
CA TYR A 858 -1.97 -15.24 24.29
C TYR A 858 -0.49 -15.56 24.53
N ASN A 859 -0.20 -16.60 25.32
CA ASN A 859 1.18 -17.00 25.62
C ASN A 859 1.97 -17.40 24.35
N ARG A 860 1.31 -18.04 23.38
CA ARG A 860 1.91 -18.37 22.08
C ARG A 860 2.15 -17.13 21.21
N ALA A 861 1.26 -16.15 21.25
CA ALA A 861 1.41 -14.89 20.53
C ALA A 861 2.56 -14.03 21.09
N LYS A 862 2.79 -14.09 22.40
CA LYS A 862 3.90 -13.39 23.08
C LYS A 862 5.29 -13.95 22.73
N LEU A 863 5.35 -15.23 22.32
CA LEU A 863 6.59 -15.90 21.93
C LEU A 863 6.95 -15.75 20.44
N ARG A 864 6.04 -15.24 19.64
CA ARG A 864 6.23 -14.89 18.22
C ARG A 864 6.47 -13.40 18.03
#